data_aa2981657285ee5563fcc63c06fea06e
#
_entry.id   aa2981657285ee5563fcc63c06fea06e
#
_cell.length_a   1.000
_cell.length_b   1.000
_cell.length_c   1.000
_cell.angle_alpha   90.00
_cell.angle_beta   90.00
_cell.angle_gamma   90.00
#
_symmetry.space_group_name_H-M   'P 1'
#
loop_
_entity.id
_entity.type
_entity.pdbx_description
1 polymer ?
#
loop_
_entity_poly.entity_id
_entity_poly.type
_entity_poly.pdbx_seq_one_letter_code
_entity_poly.pdbx_strand_id
1 'polypeptide(L)'
;MTELNGIVLSRLPVLPLRGLTAFPNMIVHFDVGRMMSIRALEAAMKNGQTIFLTAQRELKTDTPTPSDLYQIGTICQIRQILRLPGDNIRVLVEGKTRALAHNFIAAEKDEDCMYAEVEELEDYVYGVTERRAQALVRTAQERFSEYAQYASRLSPDVELTVAEGGDPGYLADYIAQNIPVDVAAKQEILEELGITRRLVMVIRMLGEETEVLKIENEIQDELKTQIDKNQKEYYLREQIKVIQTELGEQDVAAEAESYRTRVLDLKLPKECEDKLIREVDRFAKLSGSTAEQGVVRTYLDTVLDLPWNKKSEERHDLAEAQAILDRDHYGMEKVKERIMEFLAVKSLAPDLKGQVLCLVGPPGVGKTSIAKSVAEAMGRNYTRMSLGGVRDEADIRGHRKTYIGAMPGRIIDALRRAGTSNPLILLDEIDKMGNDFRGDPASAMLEVLDTEQNVAFRDHYIELPFDLSDVVFLTTANDLSTVPRPLLDRMEVIELPSYTAEEKRLIARRHLLSKQMKKHGLSENQLIVDDETLDAIISGYTREAGVRRLEQVLAKLCRKAAKHIADGDESLTATKENLEELLGTATFKDDLVSKKDEVGIVNGLAWTSVGGEMLEVEVAVVPGTGKIEITGNLGTVMQESAKAAVTFVRSKAESLNIDPMFYKDNDLHIHFPEAAIPKDGPSAGVTITTALISALTGAPVRHEVAMTGEVTLRGRVLPIGGLREKTMAAYRAGIKTVCIPKDNESDLKDIVPVVRENINFVIAEHMDTVVETAIDFSRRPKQKKRKSAPIKRAADTASTTVVQ
;
A
#
# COMPACT_ATOMS: atom_id res chain seq x y z
N MET A 1 49.12 -21.63 39.67
CA MET A 1 47.97 -20.90 40.20
C MET A 1 48.42 -19.59 40.72
N THR A 2 47.94 -18.52 40.17
CA THR A 2 48.25 -17.14 40.65
C THR A 2 47.00 -16.58 41.25
N GLU A 3 47.08 -16.06 42.50
CA GLU A 3 45.89 -15.36 43.08
C GLU A 3 45.93 -13.87 42.68
N LEU A 4 44.91 -13.41 42.03
CA LEU A 4 44.63 -12.00 41.80
C LEU A 4 43.31 -11.63 42.47
N ASN A 5 43.37 -10.76 43.45
CA ASN A 5 42.18 -10.27 44.21
C ASN A 5 41.28 -11.37 44.83
N GLY A 6 41.84 -12.50 45.30
CA GLY A 6 41.07 -13.61 45.87
C GLY A 6 40.49 -14.59 44.85
N ILE A 7 40.79 -14.43 43.58
CA ILE A 7 40.39 -15.34 42.49
C ILE A 7 41.54 -16.28 42.17
N VAL A 8 41.30 -17.57 42.10
CA VAL A 8 42.27 -18.57 41.72
C VAL A 8 42.39 -18.69 40.20
N LEU A 9 43.41 -18.10 39.64
CA LEU A 9 43.66 -18.19 38.20
C LEU A 9 44.54 -19.42 37.85
N SER A 10 44.07 -20.20 36.89
CA SER A 10 44.82 -21.31 36.29
C SER A 10 45.45 -20.91 34.98
N ARG A 11 46.76 -21.13 34.83
CA ARG A 11 47.46 -20.89 33.57
C ARG A 11 47.40 -22.15 32.68
N LEU A 12 46.63 -22.05 31.62
CA LEU A 12 46.40 -23.17 30.70
C LEU A 12 46.84 -22.85 29.26
N PRO A 13 47.33 -23.86 28.50
CA PRO A 13 47.56 -23.67 27.06
C PRO A 13 46.25 -23.46 26.34
N VAL A 14 46.24 -22.55 25.35
CA VAL A 14 45.07 -22.16 24.59
C VAL A 14 45.09 -22.84 23.23
N LEU A 15 43.93 -23.43 22.87
CA LEU A 15 43.73 -23.94 21.52
C LEU A 15 42.55 -23.21 20.87
N PRO A 16 42.82 -22.34 19.88
CA PRO A 16 41.76 -21.61 19.17
C PRO A 16 40.97 -22.57 18.25
N LEU A 17 39.66 -22.62 18.46
CA LEU A 17 38.72 -23.42 17.67
C LEU A 17 38.24 -22.64 16.46
N ARG A 18 38.26 -23.24 15.27
CA ARG A 18 37.78 -22.66 14.01
C ARG A 18 36.44 -23.30 13.64
N GLY A 19 35.38 -22.50 13.70
CA GLY A 19 34.08 -22.99 13.32
C GLY A 19 33.42 -23.94 14.31
N LEU A 20 33.91 -24.02 15.53
CA LEU A 20 33.52 -24.94 16.58
C LEU A 20 33.47 -24.22 17.93
N THR A 21 32.52 -24.57 18.76
CA THR A 21 32.42 -24.17 20.16
C THR A 21 32.37 -25.45 21.01
N ALA A 22 33.13 -25.50 22.08
CA ALA A 22 33.14 -26.64 23.01
C ALA A 22 32.30 -26.27 24.24
N PHE A 23 31.36 -27.11 24.62
CA PHE A 23 30.53 -26.91 25.82
C PHE A 23 30.96 -27.79 26.99
N PRO A 24 30.73 -27.41 28.25
CA PRO A 24 30.97 -28.28 29.41
C PRO A 24 30.22 -29.61 29.33
N ASN A 25 30.83 -30.68 29.89
CA ASN A 25 30.31 -32.04 29.88
C ASN A 25 30.05 -32.64 28.49
N MET A 26 30.57 -32.02 27.43
CA MET A 26 30.43 -32.51 26.06
C MET A 26 31.75 -33.14 25.57
N ILE A 27 31.62 -34.19 24.83
CA ILE A 27 32.73 -34.82 24.14
C ILE A 27 32.80 -34.27 22.71
N VAL A 28 33.91 -33.64 22.36
CA VAL A 28 34.08 -33.05 21.04
C VAL A 28 35.36 -33.62 20.40
N HIS A 29 35.26 -33.99 19.12
CA HIS A 29 36.40 -34.39 18.33
C HIS A 29 36.61 -33.42 17.18
N PHE A 30 37.82 -33.07 16.90
CA PHE A 30 38.19 -32.18 15.79
C PHE A 30 39.64 -32.44 15.33
N ASP A 31 39.92 -32.00 14.13
CA ASP A 31 41.25 -32.16 13.53
C ASP A 31 42.07 -30.88 13.72
N VAL A 32 43.31 -31.07 14.14
CA VAL A 32 44.26 -30.00 14.44
C VAL A 32 45.44 -30.12 13.47
N GLY A 33 45.62 -29.09 12.63
CA GLY A 33 46.71 -29.04 11.65
C GLY A 33 47.63 -27.85 11.81
N ARG A 34 47.25 -26.84 12.66
CA ARG A 34 48.06 -25.65 12.88
C ARG A 34 49.17 -25.92 13.90
N MET A 35 50.40 -25.52 13.58
CA MET A 35 51.53 -25.71 14.48
C MET A 35 51.32 -25.14 15.88
N MET A 36 50.74 -23.94 15.99
CA MET A 36 50.37 -23.31 17.26
C MET A 36 49.43 -24.19 18.10
N SER A 37 48.43 -24.78 17.47
CA SER A 37 47.47 -25.64 18.13
C SER A 37 48.07 -27.01 18.49
N ILE A 38 48.95 -27.55 17.66
CA ILE A 38 49.66 -28.80 17.93
C ILE A 38 50.54 -28.61 19.16
N ARG A 39 51.28 -27.50 19.26
CA ARG A 39 52.11 -27.18 20.43
C ARG A 39 51.28 -26.97 21.71
N ALA A 40 50.12 -26.34 21.59
CA ALA A 40 49.18 -26.22 22.73
C ALA A 40 48.76 -27.60 23.27
N LEU A 41 48.49 -28.56 22.38
CA LEU A 41 48.20 -29.94 22.77
C LEU A 41 49.37 -30.62 23.44
N GLU A 42 50.58 -30.47 22.89
CA GLU A 42 51.82 -31.05 23.48
C GLU A 42 52.12 -30.45 24.86
N ALA A 43 51.89 -29.14 25.06
CA ALA A 43 52.02 -28.46 26.31
C ALA A 43 50.96 -28.96 27.32
N ALA A 44 49.71 -29.13 26.89
CA ALA A 44 48.65 -29.68 27.70
C ALA A 44 48.92 -31.10 28.16
N MET A 45 49.47 -31.94 27.29
CA MET A 45 49.85 -33.35 27.64
C MET A 45 50.90 -33.46 28.72
N LYS A 46 51.80 -32.47 28.80
CA LYS A 46 52.77 -32.34 29.86
C LYS A 46 52.23 -31.80 31.20
N ASN A 47 51.07 -31.09 31.11
CA ASN A 47 50.45 -30.40 32.23
C ASN A 47 49.05 -30.95 32.57
N GLY A 48 48.95 -32.22 32.97
CA GLY A 48 47.75 -32.84 33.45
C GLY A 48 46.63 -33.02 32.42
N GLN A 49 46.96 -32.92 31.10
CA GLN A 49 46.04 -33.11 29.97
C GLN A 49 44.89 -32.10 29.92
N THR A 50 45.05 -30.92 30.57
CA THR A 50 44.04 -29.87 30.64
C THR A 50 44.40 -28.76 29.66
N ILE A 51 43.42 -28.31 28.89
CA ILE A 51 43.60 -27.32 27.85
C ILE A 51 42.40 -26.37 27.85
N PHE A 52 42.63 -25.11 27.55
CA PHE A 52 41.56 -24.13 27.39
C PHE A 52 41.19 -23.99 25.92
N LEU A 53 39.93 -24.28 25.58
CA LEU A 53 39.38 -24.15 24.24
C LEU A 53 38.52 -22.90 24.14
N THR A 54 38.81 -22.05 23.16
CA THR A 54 38.01 -20.87 22.87
C THR A 54 37.81 -20.71 21.37
N ALA A 55 36.62 -20.21 20.95
CA ALA A 55 36.29 -20.01 19.55
C ALA A 55 36.99 -18.75 18.97
N GLN A 56 37.33 -18.79 17.69
CA GLN A 56 37.78 -17.63 16.94
C GLN A 56 36.57 -16.80 16.46
N ARG A 57 36.71 -15.48 16.49
CA ARG A 57 35.69 -14.56 15.97
C ARG A 57 35.56 -14.62 14.47
N GLU A 58 36.70 -14.69 13.76
CA GLU A 58 36.76 -14.78 12.30
C GLU A 58 37.30 -16.11 11.83
N LEU A 59 36.55 -16.79 10.97
CA LEU A 59 36.95 -18.11 10.41
C LEU A 59 38.15 -18.07 9.48
N LYS A 60 38.47 -16.92 8.88
CA LYS A 60 39.54 -16.80 7.85
C LYS A 60 40.92 -16.56 8.41
N THR A 61 41.07 -16.26 9.70
CA THR A 61 42.35 -15.94 10.33
C THR A 61 43.12 -17.23 10.61
N ASP A 62 44.27 -17.43 9.95
CA ASP A 62 45.07 -18.63 10.16
C ASP A 62 45.98 -18.57 11.39
N THR A 63 46.44 -17.38 11.76
CA THR A 63 47.23 -17.13 12.99
C THR A 63 46.47 -16.15 13.90
N PRO A 64 45.53 -16.64 14.72
CA PRO A 64 44.75 -15.78 15.57
C PRO A 64 45.57 -15.11 16.66
N THR A 65 45.36 -13.81 16.84
CA THR A 65 45.88 -13.02 17.94
C THR A 65 44.92 -13.07 19.13
N PRO A 66 45.35 -12.67 20.33
CA PRO A 66 44.45 -12.58 21.49
C PRO A 66 43.12 -11.81 21.25
N SER A 67 43.12 -10.79 20.37
CA SER A 67 41.93 -10.03 20.01
C SER A 67 40.94 -10.79 19.13
N ASP A 68 41.39 -11.81 18.43
CA ASP A 68 40.59 -12.62 17.54
C ASP A 68 39.86 -13.77 18.25
N LEU A 69 40.05 -13.90 19.57
CA LEU A 69 39.48 -14.95 20.39
C LEU A 69 38.37 -14.43 21.26
N TYR A 70 37.43 -15.28 21.59
CA TYR A 70 36.45 -15.01 22.63
C TYR A 70 37.09 -15.17 24.02
N GLN A 71 36.70 -14.35 24.97
CA GLN A 71 37.25 -14.40 26.33
C GLN A 71 36.67 -15.57 27.13
N ILE A 72 35.44 -15.96 26.89
CA ILE A 72 34.80 -17.09 27.52
C ILE A 72 34.97 -18.32 26.63
N GLY A 73 35.49 -19.37 27.21
CA GLY A 73 35.67 -20.65 26.59
C GLY A 73 35.45 -21.78 27.59
N THR A 74 35.96 -22.97 27.26
CA THR A 74 35.77 -24.16 28.10
C THR A 74 37.13 -24.77 28.45
N ILE A 75 37.36 -25.07 29.72
CA ILE A 75 38.46 -25.91 30.17
C ILE A 75 38.09 -27.32 29.82
N CYS A 76 38.93 -27.96 29.04
CA CYS A 76 38.71 -29.33 28.55
C CYS A 76 39.80 -30.27 28.99
N GLN A 77 39.43 -31.54 29.16
CA GLN A 77 40.34 -32.66 29.41
C GLN A 77 40.56 -33.39 28.09
N ILE A 78 41.86 -33.54 27.70
CA ILE A 78 42.20 -34.36 26.53
C ILE A 78 41.98 -35.83 26.90
N ARG A 79 41.16 -36.53 26.14
CA ARG A 79 40.87 -37.97 26.33
C ARG A 79 41.66 -38.85 25.40
N GLN A 80 41.80 -38.44 24.12
CA GLN A 80 42.50 -39.23 23.14
C GLN A 80 43.11 -38.34 22.08
N ILE A 81 44.29 -38.74 21.61
CA ILE A 81 44.98 -38.10 20.49
C ILE A 81 45.31 -39.16 19.46
N LEU A 82 44.92 -38.97 18.22
CA LEU A 82 45.19 -39.84 17.10
C LEU A 82 45.98 -39.05 16.04
N ARG A 83 47.15 -39.51 15.66
CA ARG A 83 47.89 -38.94 14.56
C ARG A 83 47.35 -39.48 13.23
N LEU A 84 46.98 -38.58 12.35
CA LEU A 84 46.48 -38.88 11.02
C LEU A 84 47.59 -38.73 9.98
N PRO A 85 47.50 -39.38 8.80
CA PRO A 85 48.42 -39.14 7.71
C PRO A 85 48.40 -37.65 7.28
N GLY A 86 49.60 -37.03 7.12
CA GLY A 86 49.70 -35.63 6.67
C GLY A 86 49.79 -34.59 7.79
N ASP A 87 50.44 -34.92 8.91
CA ASP A 87 50.70 -34.05 10.08
C ASP A 87 49.48 -33.50 10.79
N ASN A 88 48.29 -33.99 10.46
CA ASN A 88 47.07 -33.65 11.18
C ASN A 88 46.84 -34.54 12.41
N ILE A 89 46.41 -33.94 13.48
CA ILE A 89 46.11 -34.64 14.74
C ILE A 89 44.62 -34.56 15.03
N ARG A 90 43.97 -35.71 15.15
CA ARG A 90 42.60 -35.77 15.63
C ARG A 90 42.59 -35.87 17.14
N VAL A 91 41.89 -34.97 17.79
CA VAL A 91 41.83 -34.87 19.25
C VAL A 91 40.39 -35.12 19.71
N LEU A 92 40.26 -35.95 20.77
CA LEU A 92 39.03 -36.12 21.49
C LEU A 92 39.19 -35.40 22.85
N VAL A 93 38.37 -34.43 23.10
CA VAL A 93 38.35 -33.67 24.36
C VAL A 93 37.00 -33.77 25.05
N GLU A 94 37.00 -33.69 26.35
CA GLU A 94 35.83 -33.57 27.19
C GLU A 94 35.82 -32.18 27.86
N GLY A 95 34.78 -31.40 27.61
CA GLY A 95 34.58 -30.14 28.32
C GLY A 95 34.36 -30.37 29.82
N LYS A 96 34.98 -29.56 30.65
CA LYS A 96 34.81 -29.67 32.11
C LYS A 96 33.98 -28.51 32.67
N THR A 97 34.53 -27.30 32.58
CA THR A 97 33.91 -26.11 33.14
C THR A 97 34.06 -24.93 32.15
N ARG A 98 33.16 -24.00 32.24
CA ARG A 98 33.30 -22.70 31.59
C ARG A 98 34.42 -21.93 32.26
N ALA A 99 35.14 -21.13 31.47
CA ALA A 99 36.17 -20.27 32.06
C ALA A 99 36.30 -18.96 31.30
N LEU A 100 36.60 -17.94 32.05
CA LEU A 100 36.94 -16.59 31.55
C LEU A 100 38.44 -16.40 31.47
N ALA A 101 38.94 -16.10 30.30
CA ALA A 101 40.33 -15.70 30.11
C ALA A 101 40.48 -14.21 30.46
N HIS A 102 41.15 -13.93 31.59
CA HIS A 102 41.47 -12.59 32.01
C HIS A 102 42.60 -11.99 31.18
N ASN A 103 43.59 -12.85 30.81
CA ASN A 103 44.72 -12.43 30.03
C ASN A 103 45.16 -13.57 29.10
N PHE A 104 45.42 -13.22 27.83
CA PHE A 104 46.05 -14.12 26.86
C PHE A 104 47.52 -13.76 26.75
N ILE A 105 48.37 -14.73 26.97
CA ILE A 105 49.80 -14.60 26.87
C ILE A 105 50.26 -15.19 25.52
N ALA A 106 50.65 -14.28 24.61
CA ALA A 106 51.10 -14.70 23.29
C ALA A 106 52.45 -15.49 23.40
N ALA A 107 52.69 -16.35 22.41
CA ALA A 107 53.92 -17.09 22.32
C ALA A 107 55.11 -16.12 22.11
N GLU A 108 56.14 -16.19 22.95
CA GLU A 108 57.33 -15.32 22.89
C GLU A 108 58.35 -15.80 21.84
N LYS A 109 58.28 -17.06 21.42
CA LYS A 109 59.16 -17.70 20.43
C LYS A 109 58.32 -18.58 19.48
N ASP A 110 58.83 -18.78 18.27
CA ASP A 110 58.23 -19.71 17.27
C ASP A 110 58.04 -21.15 17.77
N GLU A 111 58.63 -21.52 18.86
CA GLU A 111 58.55 -22.86 19.49
C GLU A 111 57.53 -22.94 20.65
N ASP A 112 56.84 -21.85 21.01
CA ASP A 112 55.95 -21.82 22.17
C ASP A 112 54.47 -21.81 21.69
N CYS A 113 53.53 -22.00 22.63
CA CYS A 113 52.07 -21.91 22.39
C CYS A 113 51.49 -20.74 23.17
N MET A 114 50.30 -20.32 22.81
CA MET A 114 49.53 -19.32 23.55
C MET A 114 49.05 -19.92 24.88
N TYR A 115 49.14 -19.13 25.95
CA TYR A 115 48.59 -19.48 27.24
C TYR A 115 47.49 -18.44 27.65
N ALA A 116 46.55 -18.85 28.49
CA ALA A 116 45.62 -17.95 29.12
C ALA A 116 45.64 -18.15 30.61
N GLU A 117 45.43 -17.04 31.30
CA GLU A 117 45.13 -17.03 32.74
C GLU A 117 43.59 -17.07 32.84
N VAL A 118 43.07 -18.23 33.23
CA VAL A 118 41.65 -18.53 33.20
C VAL A 118 41.10 -18.66 34.61
N GLU A 119 39.90 -18.08 34.82
CA GLU A 119 39.07 -18.24 36.00
C GLU A 119 37.95 -19.21 35.63
N GLU A 120 37.76 -20.24 36.52
CA GLU A 120 36.63 -21.14 36.35
C GLU A 120 35.33 -20.41 36.72
N LEU A 121 34.33 -20.50 35.86
CA LEU A 121 33.03 -19.90 36.03
C LEU A 121 31.99 -20.96 36.43
N GLU A 122 31.26 -20.67 37.48
CA GLU A 122 30.17 -21.55 37.91
C GLU A 122 28.84 -21.06 37.34
N ASP A 123 28.02 -22.02 36.87
CA ASP A 123 26.65 -21.75 36.46
C ASP A 123 25.79 -21.36 37.66
N TYR A 124 24.90 -20.41 37.51
CA TYR A 124 24.02 -19.98 38.60
C TYR A 124 22.54 -20.05 38.22
N VAL A 125 21.70 -20.35 39.20
CA VAL A 125 20.25 -20.29 39.12
C VAL A 125 19.77 -19.08 39.89
N TYR A 126 19.40 -17.99 39.20
CA TYR A 126 18.94 -16.77 39.90
C TYR A 126 17.41 -16.72 39.96
N GLY A 127 16.84 -16.67 41.14
CA GLY A 127 15.46 -16.19 41.40
C GLY A 127 14.31 -16.96 40.79
N VAL A 128 14.52 -18.18 40.31
CA VAL A 128 13.50 -18.96 39.61
C VAL A 128 13.06 -20.13 40.44
N THR A 129 11.76 -20.31 40.58
CA THR A 129 11.21 -21.48 41.22
C THR A 129 11.55 -22.74 40.43
N GLU A 130 11.82 -23.85 41.13
CA GLU A 130 12.11 -25.16 40.52
C GLU A 130 11.06 -25.58 39.47
N ARG A 131 9.79 -25.19 39.67
CA ARG A 131 8.68 -25.41 38.71
C ARG A 131 8.89 -24.68 37.40
N ARG A 132 9.49 -23.48 37.41
CA ARG A 132 9.75 -22.68 36.19
C ARG A 132 10.93 -23.27 35.41
N ALA A 133 11.97 -23.76 36.10
CA ALA A 133 13.08 -24.45 35.45
C ALA A 133 12.58 -25.76 34.76
N GLN A 134 11.75 -26.55 35.45
CA GLN A 134 11.12 -27.72 34.87
C GLN A 134 10.21 -27.42 33.68
N ALA A 135 9.46 -26.31 33.73
CA ALA A 135 8.64 -25.87 32.58
C ALA A 135 9.50 -25.52 31.36
N LEU A 136 10.61 -24.83 31.58
CA LEU A 136 11.55 -24.50 30.48
C LEU A 136 12.21 -25.75 29.89
N VAL A 137 12.59 -26.71 30.71
CA VAL A 137 13.11 -27.99 30.23
C VAL A 137 12.10 -28.68 29.33
N ARG A 138 10.84 -28.79 29.76
CA ARG A 138 9.77 -29.36 28.91
C ARG A 138 9.60 -28.60 27.61
N THR A 139 9.55 -27.28 27.68
CA THR A 139 9.42 -26.45 26.47
C THR A 139 10.63 -26.66 25.54
N ALA A 140 11.85 -26.77 26.06
CA ALA A 140 13.04 -27.05 25.26
C ALA A 140 12.94 -28.44 24.57
N GLN A 141 12.48 -29.44 25.31
CA GLN A 141 12.26 -30.80 24.77
C GLN A 141 11.18 -30.81 23.67
N GLU A 142 10.05 -30.10 23.88
CA GLU A 142 8.97 -29.98 22.90
C GLU A 142 9.46 -29.29 21.62
N ARG A 143 10.18 -28.16 21.77
CA ARG A 143 10.77 -27.46 20.64
C ARG A 143 11.85 -28.23 19.91
N PHE A 144 12.65 -29.00 20.64
CA PHE A 144 13.63 -29.89 20.04
C PHE A 144 12.97 -31.04 19.27
N SER A 145 11.91 -31.62 19.80
CA SER A 145 11.14 -32.65 19.09
C SER A 145 10.48 -32.08 17.81
N GLU A 146 9.99 -30.83 17.83
CA GLU A 146 9.50 -30.18 16.64
C GLU A 146 10.63 -29.96 15.60
N TYR A 147 11.79 -29.47 16.05
CA TYR A 147 12.97 -29.30 15.21
C TYR A 147 13.43 -30.62 14.56
N ALA A 148 13.47 -31.72 15.35
CA ALA A 148 13.88 -33.06 14.93
C ALA A 148 13.04 -33.60 13.77
N GLN A 149 11.75 -33.25 13.68
CA GLN A 149 10.88 -33.65 12.57
C GLN A 149 11.34 -33.11 11.20
N TYR A 150 12.02 -31.98 11.19
CA TYR A 150 12.47 -31.32 9.94
C TYR A 150 13.97 -31.51 9.71
N ALA A 151 14.75 -31.86 10.74
CA ALA A 151 16.20 -32.00 10.68
C ALA A 151 16.62 -33.38 10.14
N SER A 152 16.87 -33.50 8.85
CA SER A 152 17.18 -34.74 8.15
C SER A 152 18.53 -35.40 8.55
N ARG A 153 19.38 -34.72 9.33
CA ARG A 153 20.73 -35.17 9.68
C ARG A 153 20.96 -35.38 11.18
N LEU A 154 19.91 -35.38 11.96
CA LEU A 154 20.02 -35.59 13.41
C LEU A 154 20.25 -37.07 13.73
N SER A 155 21.20 -37.37 14.64
CA SER A 155 21.41 -38.72 15.12
C SER A 155 20.27 -39.11 16.08
N PRO A 156 19.69 -40.33 15.99
CA PRO A 156 18.66 -40.80 16.92
C PRO A 156 19.11 -40.77 18.40
N ASP A 157 20.41 -40.92 18.66
CA ASP A 157 20.96 -40.84 20.01
C ASP A 157 20.83 -39.45 20.63
N VAL A 158 20.90 -38.39 19.81
CA VAL A 158 20.71 -37.00 20.28
C VAL A 158 19.27 -36.75 20.68
N GLU A 159 18.33 -37.22 19.87
CA GLU A 159 16.91 -37.13 20.17
C GLU A 159 16.53 -37.83 21.46
N LEU A 160 17.07 -39.06 21.65
CA LEU A 160 16.84 -39.83 22.87
C LEU A 160 17.39 -39.13 24.12
N THR A 161 18.62 -38.59 24.04
CA THR A 161 19.27 -37.93 25.17
C THR A 161 18.51 -36.65 25.57
N VAL A 162 18.01 -35.89 24.60
CA VAL A 162 17.19 -34.70 24.88
C VAL A 162 15.84 -35.07 25.46
N ALA A 163 15.22 -36.18 25.01
CA ALA A 163 13.95 -36.66 25.52
C ALA A 163 14.05 -37.16 26.96
N GLU A 164 15.18 -37.81 27.33
CA GLU A 164 15.43 -38.26 28.70
C GLU A 164 15.51 -37.11 29.70
N GLY A 165 15.90 -35.90 29.21
CA GLY A 165 16.08 -34.72 30.03
C GLY A 165 17.30 -34.79 30.93
N GLY A 166 17.27 -34.17 32.10
CA GLY A 166 18.38 -34.14 33.03
C GLY A 166 18.57 -32.79 33.69
N ASP A 167 19.81 -32.47 34.02
CA ASP A 167 20.18 -31.17 34.51
C ASP A 167 19.86 -30.08 33.46
N PRO A 168 19.13 -28.99 33.84
CA PRO A 168 18.72 -27.95 32.89
C PRO A 168 19.89 -27.25 32.20
N GLY A 169 21.03 -27.11 32.88
CA GLY A 169 22.25 -26.51 32.28
C GLY A 169 22.87 -27.44 31.26
N TYR A 170 23.00 -28.72 31.62
CA TYR A 170 23.49 -29.76 30.70
C TYR A 170 22.62 -29.88 29.46
N LEU A 171 21.28 -29.89 29.63
CA LEU A 171 20.34 -30.00 28.52
C LEU A 171 20.50 -28.83 27.52
N ALA A 172 20.61 -27.60 28.03
CA ALA A 172 20.80 -26.44 27.19
C ALA A 172 22.11 -26.53 26.36
N ASP A 173 23.20 -26.93 27.00
CA ASP A 173 24.51 -27.09 26.37
C ASP A 173 24.50 -28.20 25.35
N TYR A 174 23.85 -29.35 25.69
CA TYR A 174 23.73 -30.49 24.81
C TYR A 174 22.94 -30.18 23.53
N ILE A 175 21.83 -29.48 23.67
CA ILE A 175 21.05 -29.01 22.50
C ILE A 175 21.91 -28.06 21.64
N ALA A 176 22.51 -27.03 22.25
CA ALA A 176 23.34 -26.05 21.55
C ALA A 176 24.52 -26.69 20.79
N GLN A 177 25.13 -27.73 21.37
CA GLN A 177 26.23 -28.44 20.72
C GLN A 177 25.80 -29.15 19.43
N ASN A 178 24.60 -29.75 19.44
CA ASN A 178 24.16 -30.68 18.39
C ASN A 178 23.34 -30.00 17.26
N ILE A 179 22.96 -28.73 17.42
CA ILE A 179 22.27 -27.98 16.37
C ILE A 179 23.28 -27.31 15.45
N PRO A 180 23.10 -27.34 14.13
CA PRO A 180 23.99 -26.75 13.14
C PRO A 180 23.78 -25.25 12.95
N VAL A 181 23.93 -24.47 14.01
CA VAL A 181 23.90 -22.99 13.96
C VAL A 181 25.32 -22.42 13.92
N ASP A 182 25.42 -21.13 13.64
CA ASP A 182 26.68 -20.43 13.54
C ASP A 182 27.43 -20.41 14.89
N VAL A 183 28.76 -20.20 14.80
CA VAL A 183 29.64 -20.18 15.97
C VAL A 183 29.33 -19.03 16.93
N ALA A 184 28.84 -17.90 16.40
CA ALA A 184 28.51 -16.74 17.20
C ALA A 184 27.31 -17.02 18.09
N ALA A 185 26.24 -17.64 17.55
CA ALA A 185 25.08 -18.04 18.33
C ALA A 185 25.42 -19.09 19.40
N LYS A 186 26.28 -20.08 19.08
CA LYS A 186 26.79 -21.04 20.07
C LYS A 186 27.60 -20.37 21.16
N GLN A 187 28.39 -19.37 20.78
CA GLN A 187 29.23 -18.64 21.72
C GLN A 187 28.40 -17.82 22.71
N GLU A 188 27.34 -17.16 22.22
CA GLU A 188 26.41 -16.42 23.11
C GLU A 188 25.80 -17.35 24.17
N ILE A 189 25.47 -18.58 23.81
CA ILE A 189 24.95 -19.59 24.75
C ILE A 189 26.05 -20.03 25.75
N LEU A 190 27.29 -20.19 25.28
CA LEU A 190 28.41 -20.52 26.14
C LEU A 190 28.69 -19.39 27.14
N GLU A 191 28.55 -18.13 26.78
CA GLU A 191 28.80 -16.96 27.60
C GLU A 191 27.73 -16.73 28.68
N GLU A 192 26.52 -17.24 28.47
CA GLU A 192 25.44 -17.08 29.48
C GLU A 192 25.57 -18.10 30.63
N LEU A 193 25.90 -17.59 31.78
CA LEU A 193 26.07 -18.39 33.01
C LEU A 193 24.73 -18.69 33.72
N GLY A 194 23.72 -17.90 33.45
CA GLY A 194 22.39 -18.11 34.02
C GLY A 194 21.65 -19.25 33.33
N ILE A 195 21.53 -20.41 33.96
CA ILE A 195 20.92 -21.63 33.40
C ILE A 195 19.55 -21.36 32.77
N THR A 196 18.72 -20.60 33.42
CA THR A 196 17.36 -20.27 32.95
C THR A 196 17.37 -19.42 31.68
N ARG A 197 18.27 -18.43 31.59
CA ARG A 197 18.42 -17.58 30.41
C ARG A 197 18.96 -18.37 29.25
N ARG A 198 19.94 -19.25 29.51
CA ARG A 198 20.52 -20.15 28.53
C ARG A 198 19.49 -21.04 27.91
N LEU A 199 18.57 -21.67 28.73
CA LEU A 199 17.44 -22.44 28.21
C LEU A 199 16.52 -21.60 27.31
N VAL A 200 16.20 -20.37 27.71
CA VAL A 200 15.37 -19.47 26.91
C VAL A 200 16.04 -19.15 25.57
N MET A 201 17.36 -18.91 25.57
CA MET A 201 18.12 -18.68 24.33
C MET A 201 18.07 -19.90 23.41
N VAL A 202 18.28 -21.09 23.96
CA VAL A 202 18.20 -22.35 23.20
C VAL A 202 16.79 -22.60 22.65
N ILE A 203 15.73 -22.35 23.43
CA ILE A 203 14.33 -22.46 22.97
C ILE A 203 14.06 -21.50 21.80
N ARG A 204 14.55 -20.26 21.88
CA ARG A 204 14.41 -19.28 20.78
C ARG A 204 15.16 -19.74 19.53
N MET A 205 16.41 -20.15 19.70
CA MET A 205 17.25 -20.64 18.61
C MET A 205 16.62 -21.86 17.91
N LEU A 206 16.05 -22.81 18.68
CA LEU A 206 15.30 -23.93 18.13
C LEU A 206 14.10 -23.49 17.31
N GLY A 207 13.38 -22.46 17.77
CA GLY A 207 12.24 -21.90 17.04
C GLY A 207 12.66 -21.28 15.71
N GLU A 208 13.69 -20.46 15.72
CA GLU A 208 14.23 -19.81 14.53
C GLU A 208 14.73 -20.83 13.48
N GLU A 209 15.51 -21.83 13.94
CA GLU A 209 16.01 -22.89 13.08
C GLU A 209 14.92 -23.82 12.54
N THR A 210 13.89 -24.10 13.34
CA THR A 210 12.74 -24.89 12.89
C THR A 210 11.98 -24.19 11.76
N GLU A 211 11.82 -22.87 11.84
CA GLU A 211 11.20 -22.08 10.78
C GLU A 211 12.01 -22.09 9.49
N VAL A 212 13.33 -21.96 9.59
CA VAL A 212 14.23 -22.06 8.42
C VAL A 212 14.12 -23.43 7.77
N LEU A 213 14.19 -24.52 8.55
CA LEU A 213 14.08 -25.87 8.03
C LEU A 213 12.71 -26.19 7.41
N LYS A 214 11.62 -25.63 7.93
CA LYS A 214 10.29 -25.74 7.32
C LYS A 214 10.29 -25.13 5.91
N ILE A 215 10.84 -23.93 5.78
CA ILE A 215 10.94 -23.23 4.49
C ILE A 215 11.86 -24.00 3.53
N GLU A 216 13.00 -24.53 4.02
CA GLU A 216 13.90 -25.34 3.20
C GLU A 216 13.23 -26.61 2.68
N ASN A 217 12.44 -27.28 3.51
CA ASN A 217 11.69 -28.48 3.11
C ASN A 217 10.57 -28.15 2.11
N GLU A 218 9.83 -27.03 2.30
CA GLU A 218 8.84 -26.56 1.34
C GLU A 218 9.49 -26.28 -0.02
N ILE A 219 10.63 -25.59 -0.04
CA ILE A 219 11.39 -25.32 -1.27
C ILE A 219 11.87 -26.61 -1.92
N GLN A 220 12.36 -27.58 -1.14
CA GLN A 220 12.79 -28.87 -1.69
C GLN A 220 11.64 -29.68 -2.27
N ASP A 221 10.46 -29.67 -1.63
CA ASP A 221 9.27 -30.34 -2.13
C ASP A 221 8.72 -29.67 -3.40
N GLU A 222 8.76 -28.35 -3.46
CA GLU A 222 8.45 -27.59 -4.69
C GLU A 222 9.41 -27.93 -5.82
N LEU A 223 10.72 -27.93 -5.55
CA LEU A 223 11.76 -28.29 -6.52
C LEU A 223 11.61 -29.72 -7.00
N LYS A 224 11.33 -30.67 -6.07
CA LYS A 224 11.13 -32.07 -6.42
C LYS A 224 9.88 -32.25 -7.28
N THR A 225 8.78 -31.58 -6.92
CA THR A 225 7.55 -31.59 -7.72
C THR A 225 7.77 -31.00 -9.12
N GLN A 226 8.62 -29.97 -9.22
CA GLN A 226 8.94 -29.34 -10.50
C GLN A 226 9.91 -30.18 -11.33
N ILE A 227 10.84 -30.88 -10.71
CA ILE A 227 11.76 -31.81 -11.38
C ILE A 227 10.97 -33.04 -11.87
N ASP A 228 10.07 -33.60 -11.07
CA ASP A 228 9.22 -34.72 -11.46
C ASP A 228 8.26 -34.35 -12.58
N LYS A 229 7.70 -33.14 -12.58
CA LYS A 229 6.93 -32.60 -13.70
C LYS A 229 7.79 -32.45 -14.96
N ASN A 230 8.99 -31.89 -14.84
CA ASN A 230 9.88 -31.70 -15.98
C ASN A 230 10.41 -33.03 -16.53
N GLN A 231 10.72 -34.01 -15.68
CA GLN A 231 11.12 -35.34 -16.12
C GLN A 231 9.97 -36.09 -16.81
N LYS A 232 8.75 -36.00 -16.24
CA LYS A 232 7.56 -36.57 -16.84
C LYS A 232 7.21 -35.91 -18.17
N GLU A 233 7.34 -34.58 -18.22
CA GLU A 233 7.15 -33.79 -19.45
C GLU A 233 8.22 -34.10 -20.49
N TYR A 234 9.50 -34.24 -20.08
CA TYR A 234 10.57 -34.66 -20.96
C TYR A 234 10.36 -36.06 -21.50
N TYR A 235 9.98 -37.02 -20.62
CA TYR A 235 9.71 -38.39 -21.04
C TYR A 235 8.49 -38.48 -21.97
N LEU A 236 7.42 -37.72 -21.68
CA LEU A 236 6.27 -37.61 -22.58
C LEU A 236 6.63 -36.91 -23.88
N ARG A 237 7.49 -35.90 -23.86
CA ARG A 237 8.00 -35.25 -25.08
C ARG A 237 8.90 -36.17 -25.90
N GLU A 238 9.75 -36.98 -25.29
CA GLU A 238 10.51 -37.99 -26.01
C GLU A 238 9.63 -39.13 -26.57
N GLN A 239 8.61 -39.56 -25.82
CA GLN A 239 7.61 -40.50 -26.39
C GLN A 239 6.82 -39.87 -27.54
N ILE A 240 6.38 -38.63 -27.39
CA ILE A 240 5.72 -37.86 -28.45
C ILE A 240 6.67 -37.74 -29.67
N LYS A 241 7.95 -37.46 -29.43
CA LYS A 241 8.97 -37.34 -30.49
C LYS A 241 9.21 -38.67 -31.22
N VAL A 242 9.24 -39.78 -30.46
CA VAL A 242 9.31 -41.12 -31.08
C VAL A 242 8.06 -41.43 -31.89
N ILE A 243 6.88 -41.12 -31.32
CA ILE A 243 5.61 -41.26 -32.00
C ILE A 243 5.51 -40.30 -33.20
N GLN A 244 5.97 -39.09 -33.12
CA GLN A 244 6.02 -38.10 -34.22
C GLN A 244 7.05 -38.50 -35.27
N THR A 245 8.17 -39.13 -34.85
CA THR A 245 9.17 -39.71 -35.80
C THR A 245 8.60 -40.93 -36.53
N GLU A 246 7.79 -41.78 -35.88
CA GLU A 246 7.06 -42.89 -36.48
C GLU A 246 5.83 -42.43 -37.34
N LEU A 247 5.23 -41.28 -37.00
CA LEU A 247 4.10 -40.68 -37.74
C LEU A 247 4.55 -39.72 -38.87
N GLY A 248 5.84 -39.43 -38.99
CA GLY A 248 6.43 -38.73 -40.11
C GLY A 248 6.54 -37.22 -39.97
N GLU A 249 7.60 -36.65 -40.53
CA GLU A 249 7.87 -35.20 -40.68
C GLU A 249 6.77 -34.41 -41.44
N GLN A 250 5.60 -35.02 -41.64
CA GLN A 250 4.43 -34.44 -42.32
C GLN A 250 3.74 -33.34 -41.52
N ASP A 251 3.94 -33.24 -40.16
CA ASP A 251 3.10 -32.39 -39.34
C ASP A 251 3.50 -30.91 -39.42
N VAL A 252 4.83 -30.60 -39.40
CA VAL A 252 5.33 -29.21 -39.48
C VAL A 252 5.05 -28.56 -40.84
N ALA A 253 5.14 -29.34 -41.92
CA ALA A 253 4.83 -28.86 -43.27
C ALA A 253 3.32 -28.60 -43.41
N ALA A 254 2.48 -29.50 -42.87
CA ALA A 254 1.03 -29.33 -42.86
C ALA A 254 0.61 -28.14 -42.00
N GLU A 255 1.25 -27.93 -40.81
CA GLU A 255 1.03 -26.78 -39.95
C GLU A 255 1.45 -25.48 -40.64
N ALA A 256 2.61 -25.46 -41.31
CA ALA A 256 3.08 -24.30 -42.07
C ALA A 256 2.13 -23.94 -43.21
N GLU A 257 1.59 -24.93 -43.91
CA GLU A 257 0.60 -24.69 -44.99
C GLU A 257 -0.73 -24.21 -44.43
N SER A 258 -1.15 -24.70 -43.24
CA SER A 258 -2.28 -24.13 -42.48
C SER A 258 -2.08 -22.67 -42.14
N TYR A 259 -0.89 -22.31 -41.62
CA TYR A 259 -0.54 -20.91 -41.34
C TYR A 259 -0.55 -20.07 -42.60
N ARG A 260 -0.02 -20.57 -43.70
CA ARG A 260 -0.01 -19.86 -44.99
C ARG A 260 -1.44 -19.56 -45.47
N THR A 261 -2.33 -20.54 -45.41
CA THR A 261 -3.72 -20.36 -45.75
C THR A 261 -4.40 -19.31 -44.88
N ARG A 262 -4.21 -19.40 -43.57
CA ARG A 262 -4.76 -18.40 -42.61
C ARG A 262 -4.24 -16.99 -42.88
N VAL A 263 -2.94 -16.82 -43.23
CA VAL A 263 -2.37 -15.52 -43.59
C VAL A 263 -3.03 -14.94 -44.83
N LEU A 264 -3.23 -15.73 -45.87
CA LEU A 264 -3.89 -15.30 -47.13
C LEU A 264 -5.37 -14.96 -46.92
N ASP A 265 -6.07 -15.68 -46.04
CA ASP A 265 -7.48 -15.44 -45.70
C ASP A 265 -7.67 -14.10 -44.96
N LEU A 266 -6.64 -13.61 -44.24
CA LEU A 266 -6.70 -12.34 -43.56
C LEU A 266 -6.74 -11.13 -44.51
N LYS A 267 -6.34 -11.26 -45.78
CA LYS A 267 -6.31 -10.19 -46.78
C LYS A 267 -5.64 -8.92 -46.30
N LEU A 268 -4.48 -9.09 -45.73
CA LEU A 268 -3.68 -7.97 -45.18
C LEU A 268 -3.04 -7.14 -46.31
N PRO A 269 -2.58 -5.92 -46.03
CA PRO A 269 -1.74 -5.18 -46.95
C PRO A 269 -0.54 -6.03 -47.37
N LYS A 270 -0.15 -5.95 -48.66
CA LYS A 270 0.87 -6.84 -49.24
C LYS A 270 2.20 -6.86 -48.47
N GLU A 271 2.58 -5.72 -47.91
CA GLU A 271 3.79 -5.64 -47.11
C GLU A 271 3.72 -6.47 -45.82
N CYS A 272 2.55 -6.51 -45.17
CA CYS A 272 2.31 -7.32 -43.96
C CYS A 272 2.22 -8.80 -44.31
N GLU A 273 1.49 -9.14 -45.39
CA GLU A 273 1.35 -10.49 -45.91
C GLU A 273 2.73 -11.08 -46.23
N ASP A 274 3.57 -10.36 -47.00
CA ASP A 274 4.91 -10.80 -47.36
C ASP A 274 5.81 -11.05 -46.13
N LYS A 275 5.67 -10.22 -45.08
CA LYS A 275 6.40 -10.45 -43.83
C LYS A 275 5.96 -11.71 -43.12
N LEU A 276 4.66 -11.92 -42.99
CA LEU A 276 4.11 -13.11 -42.34
C LEU A 276 4.45 -14.40 -43.12
N ILE A 277 4.38 -14.39 -44.45
CA ILE A 277 4.78 -15.52 -45.29
C ILE A 277 6.24 -15.88 -45.04
N ARG A 278 7.14 -14.88 -44.93
CA ARG A 278 8.57 -15.14 -44.57
C ARG A 278 8.71 -15.81 -43.22
N GLU A 279 7.93 -15.39 -42.20
CA GLU A 279 7.97 -16.03 -40.90
C GLU A 279 7.39 -17.46 -40.92
N VAL A 280 6.35 -17.71 -41.72
CA VAL A 280 5.82 -19.07 -41.98
C VAL A 280 6.89 -19.94 -42.70
N ASP A 281 7.58 -19.39 -43.70
CA ASP A 281 8.68 -20.10 -44.39
C ASP A 281 9.86 -20.37 -43.44
N ARG A 282 10.12 -19.46 -42.49
CA ARG A 282 11.11 -19.67 -41.42
C ARG A 282 10.67 -20.78 -40.47
N PHE A 283 9.39 -20.78 -40.07
CA PHE A 283 8.82 -21.83 -39.23
C PHE A 283 8.94 -23.22 -39.88
N ALA A 284 8.65 -23.32 -41.18
CA ALA A 284 8.76 -24.55 -41.93
C ALA A 284 10.20 -25.08 -42.04
N LYS A 285 11.22 -24.19 -42.04
CA LYS A 285 12.64 -24.56 -42.14
C LYS A 285 13.29 -24.91 -40.81
N LEU A 286 12.69 -24.53 -39.66
CA LEU A 286 13.19 -24.87 -38.36
C LEU A 286 12.93 -26.35 -38.08
N SER A 287 13.98 -27.12 -37.82
CA SER A 287 13.85 -28.52 -37.42
C SER A 287 13.09 -28.65 -36.12
N GLY A 288 12.12 -29.60 -36.07
CA GLY A 288 11.20 -29.79 -34.96
C GLY A 288 11.89 -29.85 -33.58
N SER A 289 11.21 -29.28 -32.57
CA SER A 289 11.59 -29.22 -31.14
C SER A 289 12.65 -28.20 -30.72
N THR A 290 12.96 -27.18 -31.49
CA THR A 290 13.81 -26.09 -31.03
C THR A 290 12.98 -25.06 -30.29
N ALA A 291 13.57 -24.42 -29.22
CA ALA A 291 12.95 -23.30 -28.51
C ALA A 291 12.57 -22.16 -29.48
N GLU A 292 13.33 -21.96 -30.53
CA GLU A 292 13.07 -20.95 -31.56
C GLU A 292 11.80 -21.25 -32.36
N GLN A 293 11.51 -22.50 -32.69
CA GLN A 293 10.27 -22.89 -33.39
C GLN A 293 9.06 -22.58 -32.51
N GLY A 294 9.13 -22.83 -31.18
CA GLY A 294 8.09 -22.46 -30.23
C GLY A 294 7.83 -20.95 -30.19
N VAL A 295 8.89 -20.15 -30.26
CA VAL A 295 8.76 -18.67 -30.32
C VAL A 295 8.07 -18.22 -31.59
N VAL A 296 8.47 -18.77 -32.77
CA VAL A 296 7.85 -18.40 -34.06
C VAL A 296 6.38 -18.88 -34.12
N ARG A 297 6.08 -20.08 -33.59
CA ARG A 297 4.71 -20.58 -33.46
C ARG A 297 3.85 -19.63 -32.64
N THR A 298 4.29 -19.29 -31.44
CA THR A 298 3.55 -18.38 -30.55
C THR A 298 3.34 -17.00 -31.20
N TYR A 299 4.33 -16.52 -31.94
CA TYR A 299 4.22 -15.28 -32.70
C TYR A 299 3.15 -15.37 -33.78
N LEU A 300 3.20 -16.41 -34.62
CA LEU A 300 2.23 -16.64 -35.73
C LEU A 300 0.81 -16.79 -35.16
N ASP A 301 0.64 -17.61 -34.12
CA ASP A 301 -0.67 -17.76 -33.48
C ASP A 301 -1.18 -16.43 -32.93
N THR A 302 -0.33 -15.65 -32.27
CA THR A 302 -0.73 -14.35 -31.72
C THR A 302 -1.15 -13.36 -32.80
N VAL A 303 -0.40 -13.29 -33.90
CA VAL A 303 -0.70 -12.38 -35.00
C VAL A 303 -1.98 -12.82 -35.78
N LEU A 304 -2.15 -14.11 -35.99
CA LEU A 304 -3.30 -14.67 -36.70
C LEU A 304 -4.59 -14.63 -35.86
N ASP A 305 -4.48 -14.59 -34.54
CA ASP A 305 -5.63 -14.45 -33.66
C ASP A 305 -6.12 -13.00 -33.54
N LEU A 306 -5.35 -12.00 -34.05
CA LEU A 306 -5.79 -10.62 -34.07
C LEU A 306 -6.96 -10.41 -35.05
N PRO A 307 -7.91 -9.56 -34.67
CA PRO A 307 -9.09 -9.28 -35.46
C PRO A 307 -8.82 -8.26 -36.59
N TRP A 308 -7.95 -8.57 -37.55
CA TRP A 308 -7.50 -7.63 -38.56
C TRP A 308 -8.64 -6.98 -39.36
N ASN A 309 -9.61 -7.78 -39.82
CA ASN A 309 -10.72 -7.34 -40.68
C ASN A 309 -12.10 -7.67 -40.08
N LYS A 310 -12.13 -8.04 -38.78
CA LYS A 310 -13.36 -8.47 -38.12
C LYS A 310 -13.95 -7.31 -37.32
N LYS A 311 -15.04 -6.71 -37.82
CA LYS A 311 -15.75 -5.63 -37.16
C LYS A 311 -17.03 -6.13 -36.49
N SER A 312 -17.42 -5.53 -35.39
CA SER A 312 -18.75 -5.64 -34.79
C SER A 312 -19.74 -4.79 -35.59
N GLU A 313 -21.00 -5.21 -35.69
CA GLU A 313 -22.08 -4.39 -36.25
C GLU A 313 -22.40 -3.23 -35.32
N GLU A 314 -22.31 -2.01 -35.83
CA GLU A 314 -22.57 -0.80 -35.07
C GLU A 314 -24.06 -0.48 -35.01
N ARG A 315 -24.50 -0.01 -33.86
CA ARG A 315 -25.85 0.52 -33.68
C ARG A 315 -25.79 2.03 -33.73
N HIS A 316 -26.74 2.62 -34.43
CA HIS A 316 -26.84 4.05 -34.64
C HIS A 316 -28.14 4.65 -34.07
N ASP A 317 -28.94 3.82 -33.39
CA ASP A 317 -30.20 4.27 -32.80
C ASP A 317 -29.96 5.01 -31.48
N LEU A 318 -30.11 6.34 -31.54
CA LEU A 318 -29.95 7.20 -30.38
C LEU A 318 -31.03 6.99 -29.30
N ALA A 319 -32.26 6.55 -29.70
CA ALA A 319 -33.31 6.30 -28.72
C ALA A 319 -33.02 5.02 -27.93
N GLU A 320 -32.47 3.97 -28.58
CA GLU A 320 -32.02 2.76 -27.89
C GLU A 320 -30.83 3.05 -27.02
N ALA A 321 -29.86 3.87 -27.47
CA ALA A 321 -28.71 4.29 -26.68
C ALA A 321 -29.13 5.03 -25.41
N GLN A 322 -30.06 5.97 -25.51
CA GLN A 322 -30.61 6.68 -24.34
C GLN A 322 -31.29 5.69 -23.38
N ALA A 323 -32.10 4.76 -23.90
CA ALA A 323 -32.78 3.76 -23.06
C ALA A 323 -31.80 2.85 -22.31
N ILE A 324 -30.68 2.46 -22.93
CA ILE A 324 -29.60 1.67 -22.29
C ILE A 324 -28.95 2.48 -21.16
N LEU A 325 -28.58 3.74 -21.42
CA LEU A 325 -28.01 4.61 -20.41
C LEU A 325 -28.94 4.85 -19.23
N ASP A 326 -30.23 5.04 -19.48
CA ASP A 326 -31.24 5.27 -18.44
C ASP A 326 -31.59 4.00 -17.66
N ARG A 327 -31.53 2.84 -18.32
CA ARG A 327 -31.69 1.53 -17.69
C ARG A 327 -30.55 1.27 -16.68
N ASP A 328 -29.31 1.58 -17.05
CA ASP A 328 -28.13 1.17 -16.31
C ASP A 328 -27.65 2.22 -15.31
N HIS A 329 -27.97 3.49 -15.53
CA HIS A 329 -27.48 4.60 -14.72
C HIS A 329 -28.61 5.55 -14.28
N TYR A 330 -28.74 5.69 -12.97
CA TYR A 330 -29.67 6.65 -12.41
C TYR A 330 -29.05 8.03 -12.31
N GLY A 331 -29.78 9.09 -12.67
CA GLY A 331 -29.31 10.48 -12.67
C GLY A 331 -28.24 10.74 -13.72
N MET A 332 -27.30 11.63 -13.41
CA MET A 332 -26.17 11.99 -14.29
C MET A 332 -26.61 12.57 -15.65
N GLU A 333 -27.68 13.36 -15.68
CA GLU A 333 -28.30 13.85 -16.92
C GLU A 333 -27.30 14.57 -17.83
N LYS A 334 -26.44 15.46 -17.28
CA LYS A 334 -25.40 16.16 -18.04
C LYS A 334 -24.36 15.19 -18.64
N VAL A 335 -24.01 14.13 -17.91
CA VAL A 335 -23.06 13.12 -18.40
C VAL A 335 -23.66 12.32 -19.53
N LYS A 336 -24.93 11.90 -19.40
CA LYS A 336 -25.66 11.21 -20.43
C LYS A 336 -25.84 12.08 -21.67
N GLU A 337 -26.22 13.35 -21.50
CA GLU A 337 -26.35 14.31 -22.59
C GLU A 337 -25.06 14.43 -23.38
N ARG A 338 -23.90 14.57 -22.74
CA ARG A 338 -22.60 14.63 -23.41
C ARG A 338 -22.25 13.33 -24.12
N ILE A 339 -22.56 12.19 -23.52
CA ILE A 339 -22.38 10.90 -24.17
C ILE A 339 -23.30 10.78 -25.40
N MET A 340 -24.55 11.23 -25.29
CA MET A 340 -25.49 11.23 -26.42
C MET A 340 -25.07 12.17 -27.54
N GLU A 341 -24.52 13.34 -27.23
CA GLU A 341 -23.89 14.25 -28.22
C GLU A 341 -22.74 13.56 -28.96
N PHE A 342 -21.85 12.88 -28.20
CA PHE A 342 -20.76 12.09 -28.80
C PHE A 342 -21.29 10.98 -29.71
N LEU A 343 -22.29 10.22 -29.30
CA LEU A 343 -22.91 9.17 -30.10
C LEU A 343 -23.59 9.73 -31.34
N ALA A 344 -24.26 10.88 -31.23
CA ALA A 344 -24.90 11.56 -32.34
C ALA A 344 -23.88 12.04 -33.38
N VAL A 345 -22.77 12.64 -32.95
CA VAL A 345 -21.69 13.05 -33.86
C VAL A 345 -21.11 11.82 -34.57
N LYS A 346 -20.89 10.74 -33.85
CA LYS A 346 -20.35 9.48 -34.43
C LYS A 346 -21.32 8.84 -35.43
N SER A 347 -22.62 8.95 -35.20
CA SER A 347 -23.66 8.47 -36.13
C SER A 347 -23.73 9.33 -37.41
N LEU A 348 -23.60 10.67 -37.28
CA LEU A 348 -23.69 11.61 -38.40
C LEU A 348 -22.39 11.66 -39.24
N ALA A 349 -21.26 11.47 -38.62
CA ALA A 349 -19.93 11.52 -39.22
C ALA A 349 -19.12 10.23 -38.85
N PRO A 350 -19.43 9.07 -39.42
CA PRO A 350 -18.73 7.83 -39.11
C PRO A 350 -17.22 7.88 -39.39
N ASP A 351 -16.82 8.70 -40.33
CA ASP A 351 -15.41 8.91 -40.71
C ASP A 351 -14.66 9.84 -39.71
N LEU A 352 -15.34 10.47 -38.79
CA LEU A 352 -14.71 11.26 -37.76
C LEU A 352 -14.00 10.34 -36.75
N LYS A 353 -12.67 10.31 -36.84
CA LYS A 353 -11.81 9.43 -36.05
C LYS A 353 -11.19 10.16 -34.87
N GLY A 354 -10.87 9.43 -33.81
CA GLY A 354 -9.97 9.85 -32.76
C GLY A 354 -10.55 10.73 -31.65
N GLN A 355 -11.85 10.78 -31.50
CA GLN A 355 -12.43 11.36 -30.29
C GLN A 355 -12.20 10.44 -29.08
N VAL A 356 -11.52 10.96 -28.06
CA VAL A 356 -11.26 10.25 -26.81
C VAL A 356 -12.06 10.90 -25.69
N LEU A 357 -12.96 10.16 -25.07
CA LEU A 357 -13.69 10.65 -23.90
C LEU A 357 -12.93 10.31 -22.63
N CYS A 358 -12.81 11.27 -21.72
CA CYS A 358 -12.23 11.08 -20.40
C CYS A 358 -13.27 11.29 -19.29
N LEU A 359 -13.64 10.20 -18.61
CA LEU A 359 -14.56 10.23 -17.49
C LEU A 359 -13.80 10.52 -16.21
N VAL A 360 -14.00 11.69 -15.61
CA VAL A 360 -13.30 12.14 -14.43
C VAL A 360 -14.24 12.24 -13.25
N GLY A 361 -13.80 11.81 -12.10
CA GLY A 361 -14.59 11.94 -10.87
C GLY A 361 -14.15 10.98 -9.77
N PRO A 362 -14.73 11.08 -8.59
CA PRO A 362 -14.33 10.29 -7.46
C PRO A 362 -14.53 8.78 -7.68
N PRO A 363 -13.86 7.92 -6.87
CA PRO A 363 -14.03 6.49 -6.98
C PRO A 363 -15.47 6.06 -6.66
N GLY A 364 -15.98 5.08 -7.43
CA GLY A 364 -17.29 4.49 -7.17
C GLY A 364 -18.49 5.22 -7.76
N VAL A 365 -18.30 6.28 -8.57
CA VAL A 365 -19.39 7.00 -9.24
C VAL A 365 -19.86 6.34 -10.55
N GLY A 366 -19.29 5.18 -10.92
CA GLY A 366 -19.79 4.43 -12.07
C GLY A 366 -19.01 4.65 -13.37
N LYS A 367 -17.83 5.27 -13.38
CA LYS A 367 -17.01 5.50 -14.59
C LYS A 367 -16.87 4.26 -15.48
N THR A 368 -16.46 3.13 -14.88
CA THR A 368 -16.27 1.86 -15.60
C THR A 368 -17.58 1.25 -16.10
N SER A 369 -18.68 1.43 -15.36
CA SER A 369 -20.00 0.92 -15.80
C SER A 369 -20.57 1.73 -16.95
N ILE A 370 -20.42 3.06 -16.92
CA ILE A 370 -20.81 3.92 -18.04
C ILE A 370 -20.10 3.51 -19.33
N ALA A 371 -18.80 3.24 -19.29
CA ALA A 371 -18.04 2.80 -20.44
C ALA A 371 -18.60 1.50 -21.04
N LYS A 372 -19.06 0.58 -20.20
CA LYS A 372 -19.70 -0.66 -20.65
C LYS A 372 -21.03 -0.38 -21.32
N SER A 373 -21.86 0.47 -20.75
CA SER A 373 -23.16 0.84 -21.32
C SER A 373 -23.02 1.61 -22.65
N VAL A 374 -21.99 2.46 -22.78
CA VAL A 374 -21.63 3.12 -24.04
C VAL A 374 -21.26 2.08 -25.11
N ALA A 375 -20.44 1.07 -24.76
CA ALA A 375 -20.10 0.02 -25.71
C ALA A 375 -21.32 -0.78 -26.16
N GLU A 376 -22.25 -1.11 -25.24
CA GLU A 376 -23.50 -1.77 -25.52
C GLU A 376 -24.39 -0.91 -26.43
N ALA A 377 -24.50 0.37 -26.15
CA ALA A 377 -25.26 1.34 -26.95
C ALA A 377 -24.73 1.45 -28.39
N MET A 378 -23.40 1.37 -28.58
CA MET A 378 -22.78 1.39 -29.90
C MET A 378 -22.81 0.03 -30.61
N GLY A 379 -23.19 -1.07 -29.95
CA GLY A 379 -23.08 -2.42 -30.51
C GLY A 379 -21.63 -2.91 -30.61
N ARG A 380 -20.67 -2.30 -29.91
CA ARG A 380 -19.26 -2.62 -30.00
C ARG A 380 -18.83 -3.56 -28.86
N ASN A 381 -17.89 -4.43 -29.17
CA ASN A 381 -17.28 -5.27 -28.15
C ASN A 381 -16.50 -4.41 -27.14
N TYR A 382 -16.64 -4.73 -25.87
CA TYR A 382 -16.02 -3.99 -24.76
C TYR A 382 -14.81 -4.73 -24.21
N THR A 383 -13.70 -4.01 -24.03
CA THR A 383 -12.56 -4.51 -23.28
C THR A 383 -12.03 -3.44 -22.35
N ARG A 384 -11.42 -3.85 -21.24
CA ARG A 384 -10.84 -2.95 -20.23
C ARG A 384 -9.36 -3.23 -20.08
N MET A 385 -8.59 -2.16 -20.04
CA MET A 385 -7.16 -2.16 -19.76
C MET A 385 -6.90 -1.18 -18.61
N SER A 386 -6.30 -1.65 -17.52
CA SER A 386 -5.88 -0.75 -16.43
C SER A 386 -4.51 -0.18 -16.73
N LEU A 387 -4.40 1.15 -16.62
CA LEU A 387 -3.13 1.88 -16.72
C LEU A 387 -2.51 2.14 -15.34
N GLY A 388 -3.24 1.86 -14.26
CA GLY A 388 -2.73 1.98 -12.91
C GLY A 388 -1.55 1.03 -12.67
N GLY A 389 -0.40 1.59 -12.32
CA GLY A 389 0.83 0.84 -12.06
C GLY A 389 1.69 0.52 -13.29
N VAL A 390 1.28 0.96 -14.48
CA VAL A 390 2.11 0.91 -15.69
C VAL A 390 3.24 1.91 -15.54
N ARG A 391 4.48 1.45 -15.71
CA ARG A 391 5.69 2.26 -15.57
C ARG A 391 6.63 2.15 -16.77
N ASP A 392 6.48 1.10 -17.57
CA ASP A 392 7.31 0.80 -18.71
C ASP A 392 6.50 0.98 -20.01
N GLU A 393 7.09 1.62 -21.01
CA GLU A 393 6.54 1.70 -22.36
C GLU A 393 6.26 0.32 -22.97
N ALA A 394 7.08 -0.66 -22.63
CA ALA A 394 6.92 -2.03 -23.08
C ALA A 394 5.62 -2.70 -22.61
N ASP A 395 5.02 -2.25 -21.50
CA ASP A 395 3.67 -2.70 -21.13
C ASP A 395 2.62 -2.34 -22.18
N ILE A 396 2.78 -1.19 -22.86
CA ILE A 396 1.83 -0.68 -23.86
C ILE A 396 2.16 -1.22 -25.25
N ARG A 397 3.46 -1.14 -25.65
CA ARG A 397 3.96 -1.48 -26.97
C ARG A 397 4.52 -2.90 -27.11
N GLY A 398 4.58 -3.68 -26.03
CA GLY A 398 5.16 -5.02 -26.04
C GLY A 398 6.68 -5.06 -26.04
N HIS A 399 7.20 -6.26 -25.90
CA HIS A 399 8.63 -6.55 -25.96
C HIS A 399 9.01 -7.10 -27.33
N ARG A 400 10.25 -6.81 -27.79
CA ARG A 400 10.73 -7.35 -29.06
C ARG A 400 10.68 -8.87 -29.05
N LYS A 401 10.12 -9.50 -30.09
CA LYS A 401 9.93 -10.95 -30.22
C LYS A 401 11.18 -11.81 -30.11
N THR A 402 12.38 -11.19 -30.19
CA THR A 402 13.67 -11.88 -30.08
C THR A 402 14.02 -12.29 -28.65
N TYR A 403 13.33 -11.78 -27.64
CA TYR A 403 13.57 -12.14 -26.24
C TYR A 403 12.73 -13.34 -25.83
N ILE A 404 13.31 -14.23 -25.05
CA ILE A 404 12.56 -15.36 -24.47
C ILE A 404 11.54 -14.79 -23.47
N GLY A 405 10.27 -15.16 -23.63
CA GLY A 405 9.19 -14.62 -22.82
C GLY A 405 8.62 -13.28 -23.29
N ALA A 406 8.99 -12.83 -24.50
CA ALA A 406 8.41 -11.63 -25.11
C ALA A 406 6.89 -11.81 -25.28
N MET A 407 6.16 -10.75 -25.01
CA MET A 407 4.70 -10.68 -25.11
C MET A 407 4.28 -9.43 -25.87
N PRO A 408 3.13 -9.46 -26.56
CA PRO A 408 2.56 -8.27 -27.17
C PRO A 408 2.17 -7.25 -26.07
N GLY A 409 2.10 -6.00 -26.45
CA GLY A 409 1.65 -4.93 -25.58
C GLY A 409 0.17 -5.09 -25.20
N ARG A 410 -0.22 -4.43 -24.14
CA ARG A 410 -1.60 -4.51 -23.60
C ARG A 410 -2.65 -4.01 -24.57
N ILE A 411 -2.33 -3.10 -25.50
CA ILE A 411 -3.25 -2.63 -26.55
C ILE A 411 -3.59 -3.78 -27.51
N ILE A 412 -2.58 -4.48 -28.01
CA ILE A 412 -2.75 -5.64 -28.89
C ILE A 412 -3.47 -6.78 -28.15
N ASP A 413 -3.13 -7.03 -26.90
CA ASP A 413 -3.85 -8.03 -26.10
C ASP A 413 -5.31 -7.64 -25.83
N ALA A 414 -5.62 -6.35 -25.67
CA ALA A 414 -6.98 -5.86 -25.55
C ALA A 414 -7.78 -6.09 -26.84
N LEU A 415 -7.19 -5.86 -28.01
CA LEU A 415 -7.80 -6.14 -29.30
C LEU A 415 -8.07 -7.65 -29.50
N ARG A 416 -7.10 -8.49 -29.15
CA ARG A 416 -7.25 -9.95 -29.21
C ARG A 416 -8.41 -10.41 -28.32
N ARG A 417 -8.50 -9.92 -27.10
CA ARG A 417 -9.61 -10.22 -26.16
C ARG A 417 -10.96 -9.70 -26.67
N ALA A 418 -10.98 -8.55 -27.31
CA ALA A 418 -12.20 -8.00 -27.88
C ALA A 418 -12.70 -8.81 -29.10
N GLY A 419 -11.79 -9.41 -29.87
CA GLY A 419 -12.09 -10.22 -31.03
C GLY A 419 -12.65 -9.44 -32.22
N THR A 420 -12.60 -8.11 -32.20
CA THR A 420 -13.00 -7.17 -33.24
C THR A 420 -12.01 -6.05 -33.39
N SER A 421 -11.88 -5.45 -34.57
CA SER A 421 -10.97 -4.35 -34.88
C SER A 421 -11.54 -2.97 -34.50
N ASN A 422 -12.83 -2.89 -34.23
CA ASN A 422 -13.54 -1.68 -33.80
C ASN A 422 -14.14 -1.76 -32.40
N PRO A 423 -13.41 -2.26 -31.37
CA PRO A 423 -13.96 -2.36 -30.03
C PRO A 423 -14.04 -0.98 -29.36
N LEU A 424 -14.73 -0.95 -28.22
CA LEU A 424 -14.53 0.10 -27.23
C LEU A 424 -13.49 -0.39 -26.21
N ILE A 425 -12.35 0.31 -26.12
CA ILE A 425 -11.30 0.01 -25.14
C ILE A 425 -11.38 1.04 -24.02
N LEU A 426 -11.66 0.58 -22.82
CA LEU A 426 -11.59 1.40 -21.62
C LEU A 426 -10.16 1.40 -21.06
N LEU A 427 -9.53 2.55 -21.05
CA LEU A 427 -8.23 2.83 -20.43
C LEU A 427 -8.48 3.36 -19.02
N ASP A 428 -8.44 2.47 -18.05
CA ASP A 428 -8.86 2.77 -16.69
C ASP A 428 -7.68 3.26 -15.84
N GLU A 429 -7.92 4.28 -14.99
CA GLU A 429 -6.95 4.88 -14.07
C GLU A 429 -5.73 5.51 -14.76
N ILE A 430 -5.95 6.34 -15.80
CA ILE A 430 -4.87 7.03 -16.52
C ILE A 430 -4.08 8.00 -15.62
N ASP A 431 -4.69 8.51 -14.57
CA ASP A 431 -4.11 9.35 -13.53
C ASP A 431 -3.07 8.63 -12.66
N LYS A 432 -3.02 7.30 -12.72
CA LYS A 432 -2.10 6.46 -11.94
C LYS A 432 -0.94 5.89 -12.76
N MET A 433 -0.73 6.36 -13.99
CA MET A 433 0.47 6.03 -14.75
C MET A 433 1.68 6.65 -14.07
N GLY A 434 2.71 5.85 -13.84
CA GLY A 434 3.98 6.33 -13.27
C GLY A 434 5.00 6.65 -14.36
N ASN A 435 5.85 7.64 -14.11
CA ASN A 435 7.05 7.86 -14.90
C ASN A 435 8.23 7.22 -14.16
N ASP A 436 8.94 6.30 -14.80
CA ASP A 436 10.15 5.69 -14.25
C ASP A 436 11.33 5.94 -15.22
N PHE A 437 12.56 5.79 -14.72
CA PHE A 437 13.79 5.95 -15.53
C PHE A 437 13.90 4.98 -16.71
N ARG A 438 13.00 4.01 -16.86
CA ARG A 438 13.04 2.94 -17.86
C ARG A 438 12.15 3.13 -19.08
N GLY A 439 11.33 4.16 -19.12
CA GLY A 439 10.45 4.44 -20.28
C GLY A 439 9.40 5.50 -19.96
N ASP A 440 8.78 6.03 -21.01
CA ASP A 440 7.69 7.00 -20.90
C ASP A 440 6.39 6.38 -21.43
N PRO A 441 5.58 5.73 -20.57
CA PRO A 441 4.30 5.17 -20.99
C PRO A 441 3.32 6.25 -21.49
N ALA A 442 3.47 7.52 -21.06
CA ALA A 442 2.64 8.61 -21.56
C ALA A 442 2.90 8.89 -23.03
N SER A 443 4.15 8.85 -23.48
CA SER A 443 4.50 8.97 -24.90
C SER A 443 3.95 7.80 -25.73
N ALA A 444 3.98 6.59 -25.23
CA ALA A 444 3.34 5.45 -25.91
C ALA A 444 1.83 5.62 -26.03
N MET A 445 1.18 6.13 -24.98
CA MET A 445 -0.25 6.43 -25.01
C MET A 445 -0.61 7.58 -25.96
N LEU A 446 0.27 8.58 -26.12
CA LEU A 446 0.07 9.62 -27.13
C LEU A 446 -0.02 9.07 -28.53
N GLU A 447 0.84 8.11 -28.90
CA GLU A 447 0.74 7.43 -30.23
C GLU A 447 -0.57 6.65 -30.39
N VAL A 448 -1.04 5.99 -29.33
CA VAL A 448 -2.30 5.24 -29.37
C VAL A 448 -3.52 6.15 -29.53
N LEU A 449 -3.51 7.32 -28.85
CA LEU A 449 -4.64 8.24 -28.82
C LEU A 449 -4.60 9.31 -29.91
N ASP A 450 -3.47 9.48 -30.57
CA ASP A 450 -3.30 10.45 -31.65
C ASP A 450 -3.86 9.90 -32.96
N THR A 451 -4.79 10.62 -33.56
CA THR A 451 -5.49 10.19 -34.80
C THR A 451 -4.60 10.06 -36.02
N GLU A 452 -3.51 10.83 -36.07
CA GLU A 452 -2.56 10.80 -37.19
C GLU A 452 -1.60 9.60 -37.08
N GLN A 453 -1.31 9.17 -35.85
CA GLN A 453 -0.32 8.12 -35.59
C GLN A 453 -0.97 6.75 -35.41
N ASN A 454 -2.18 6.67 -34.84
CA ASN A 454 -2.82 5.42 -34.47
C ASN A 454 -3.27 4.56 -35.69
N VAL A 455 -3.36 5.14 -36.88
CA VAL A 455 -3.64 4.42 -38.15
C VAL A 455 -2.58 3.37 -38.47
N ALA A 456 -1.35 3.57 -37.97
CA ALA A 456 -0.23 2.66 -38.22
C ALA A 456 0.50 2.30 -36.90
N PHE A 457 -0.25 2.04 -35.83
CA PHE A 457 0.32 1.67 -34.55
C PHE A 457 1.20 0.43 -34.67
N ARG A 458 2.41 0.48 -34.11
CA ARG A 458 3.36 -0.62 -34.14
C ARG A 458 3.70 -1.11 -32.75
N ASP A 459 3.23 -2.29 -32.46
CA ASP A 459 3.66 -3.06 -31.30
C ASP A 459 5.03 -3.69 -31.57
N HIS A 460 5.92 -3.68 -30.59
CA HIS A 460 7.28 -4.22 -30.75
C HIS A 460 7.34 -5.75 -30.90
N TYR A 461 6.31 -6.46 -30.39
CA TYR A 461 6.20 -7.90 -30.57
C TYR A 461 5.69 -8.27 -31.96
N ILE A 462 4.60 -7.60 -32.36
CA ILE A 462 3.93 -7.87 -33.66
C ILE A 462 4.75 -7.33 -34.83
N GLU A 463 5.38 -6.15 -34.68
CA GLU A 463 6.16 -5.46 -35.71
C GLU A 463 5.41 -5.15 -37.02
N LEU A 464 4.11 -5.37 -37.04
CA LEU A 464 3.21 -5.03 -38.16
C LEU A 464 2.37 -3.82 -37.79
N PRO A 465 2.11 -2.89 -38.72
CA PRO A 465 1.20 -1.80 -38.46
C PRO A 465 -0.22 -2.33 -38.27
N PHE A 466 -0.87 -1.91 -37.17
CA PHE A 466 -2.26 -2.20 -36.90
C PHE A 466 -3.04 -0.88 -36.85
N ASP A 467 -4.15 -0.82 -37.59
CA ASP A 467 -5.00 0.36 -37.63
C ASP A 467 -5.91 0.42 -36.37
N LEU A 468 -5.66 1.38 -35.49
CA LEU A 468 -6.47 1.64 -34.29
C LEU A 468 -7.50 2.73 -34.51
N SER A 469 -7.62 3.32 -35.71
CA SER A 469 -8.47 4.48 -35.99
C SER A 469 -9.96 4.23 -35.75
N ASP A 470 -10.40 2.97 -35.91
CA ASP A 470 -11.78 2.55 -35.67
C ASP A 470 -12.05 2.16 -34.20
N VAL A 471 -11.02 2.09 -33.37
CA VAL A 471 -11.16 1.82 -31.96
C VAL A 471 -11.70 3.06 -31.24
N VAL A 472 -12.70 2.89 -30.39
CA VAL A 472 -13.17 3.94 -29.50
C VAL A 472 -12.42 3.83 -28.18
N PHE A 473 -11.63 4.83 -27.89
CA PHE A 473 -10.94 4.93 -26.60
C PHE A 473 -11.75 5.75 -25.61
N LEU A 474 -12.00 5.17 -24.46
CA LEU A 474 -12.60 5.84 -23.34
C LEU A 474 -11.64 5.75 -22.15
N THR A 475 -11.32 6.85 -21.52
CA THR A 475 -10.38 6.89 -20.41
C THR A 475 -11.10 7.20 -19.11
N THR A 476 -10.52 6.78 -17.98
CA THR A 476 -11.01 7.20 -16.65
C THR A 476 -9.87 7.78 -15.82
N ALA A 477 -10.19 8.80 -15.06
CA ALA A 477 -9.30 9.37 -14.05
C ALA A 477 -10.07 9.68 -12.76
N ASN A 478 -9.38 9.69 -11.64
CA ASN A 478 -9.96 10.26 -10.42
C ASN A 478 -9.59 11.73 -10.27
N ASP A 479 -8.39 12.10 -10.72
CA ASP A 479 -7.85 13.46 -10.65
C ASP A 479 -7.08 13.76 -11.95
N LEU A 480 -7.37 14.93 -12.53
CA LEU A 480 -6.68 15.40 -13.75
C LEU A 480 -5.30 16.00 -13.47
N SER A 481 -5.03 16.41 -12.26
CA SER A 481 -3.79 17.12 -11.91
C SER A 481 -2.53 16.29 -12.15
N THR A 482 -2.65 14.97 -12.12
CA THR A 482 -1.55 14.02 -12.33
C THR A 482 -1.43 13.54 -13.78
N VAL A 483 -2.42 13.82 -14.62
CA VAL A 483 -2.42 13.44 -16.03
C VAL A 483 -1.57 14.41 -16.84
N PRO A 484 -0.62 13.95 -17.66
CA PRO A 484 0.19 14.82 -18.51
C PRO A 484 -0.67 15.68 -19.47
N ARG A 485 -0.39 16.97 -19.53
CA ARG A 485 -1.14 17.93 -20.39
C ARG A 485 -1.29 17.48 -21.84
N PRO A 486 -0.24 16.95 -22.51
CA PRO A 486 -0.39 16.50 -23.90
C PRO A 486 -1.43 15.39 -24.10
N LEU A 487 -1.68 14.58 -23.09
CA LEU A 487 -2.76 13.58 -23.12
C LEU A 487 -4.12 14.25 -22.92
N LEU A 488 -4.22 15.20 -21.97
CA LEU A 488 -5.46 15.92 -21.70
C LEU A 488 -5.93 16.72 -22.92
N ASP A 489 -5.02 17.32 -23.67
CA ASP A 489 -5.34 18.10 -24.88
C ASP A 489 -5.99 17.25 -25.99
N ARG A 490 -5.89 15.92 -25.91
CA ARG A 490 -6.50 14.97 -26.86
C ARG A 490 -7.80 14.34 -26.35
N MET A 491 -8.22 14.71 -25.15
CA MET A 491 -9.37 14.10 -24.49
C MET A 491 -10.47 15.12 -24.26
N GLU A 492 -11.69 14.74 -24.54
CA GLU A 492 -12.85 15.47 -24.08
C GLU A 492 -13.21 15.02 -22.65
N VAL A 493 -13.08 15.95 -21.71
CA VAL A 493 -13.28 15.65 -20.28
C VAL A 493 -14.76 15.77 -19.94
N ILE A 494 -15.31 14.70 -19.33
CA ILE A 494 -16.65 14.62 -18.78
C ILE A 494 -16.55 14.38 -17.28
N GLU A 495 -16.94 15.38 -16.51
CA GLU A 495 -16.91 15.28 -15.05
C GLU A 495 -18.13 14.54 -14.50
N LEU A 496 -17.87 13.51 -13.72
CA LEU A 496 -18.87 12.76 -12.98
C LEU A 496 -18.90 13.27 -11.53
N PRO A 497 -19.99 13.93 -11.12
CA PRO A 497 -20.12 14.44 -9.78
C PRO A 497 -20.34 13.30 -8.76
N SER A 498 -20.16 13.62 -7.48
CA SER A 498 -20.54 12.75 -6.38
C SER A 498 -22.07 12.58 -6.33
N TYR A 499 -22.51 11.39 -5.89
CA TYR A 499 -23.93 11.13 -5.67
C TYR A 499 -24.45 11.73 -4.37
N THR A 500 -25.67 12.24 -4.42
CA THR A 500 -26.43 12.61 -3.23
C THR A 500 -26.89 11.38 -2.46
N ALA A 501 -27.30 11.55 -1.20
CA ALA A 501 -27.86 10.45 -0.43
C ALA A 501 -29.13 9.85 -1.08
N GLU A 502 -29.97 10.69 -1.68
CA GLU A 502 -31.17 10.26 -2.41
C GLU A 502 -30.79 9.46 -3.67
N GLU A 503 -29.84 9.96 -4.46
CA GLU A 503 -29.34 9.22 -5.64
C GLU A 503 -28.74 7.86 -5.23
N LYS A 504 -27.95 7.82 -4.15
CA LYS A 504 -27.38 6.57 -3.61
C LYS A 504 -28.48 5.59 -3.18
N ARG A 505 -29.54 6.06 -2.51
CA ARG A 505 -30.67 5.23 -2.12
C ARG A 505 -31.35 4.63 -3.35
N LEU A 506 -31.63 5.45 -4.37
CA LEU A 506 -32.27 5.00 -5.60
C LEU A 506 -31.40 4.04 -6.41
N ILE A 507 -30.08 4.30 -6.49
CA ILE A 507 -29.11 3.39 -7.09
C ILE A 507 -29.06 2.06 -6.31
N ALA A 508 -29.05 2.13 -4.97
CA ALA A 508 -29.09 0.93 -4.14
C ALA A 508 -30.31 0.09 -4.42
N ARG A 509 -31.48 0.72 -4.49
CA ARG A 509 -32.77 0.06 -4.72
C ARG A 509 -32.87 -0.56 -6.12
N ARG A 510 -32.54 0.24 -7.16
CA ARG A 510 -32.75 -0.19 -8.57
C ARG A 510 -31.68 -1.15 -9.06
N HIS A 511 -30.42 -1.00 -8.61
CA HIS A 511 -29.30 -1.70 -9.21
C HIS A 511 -28.50 -2.56 -8.22
N LEU A 512 -28.09 -2.00 -7.07
CA LEU A 512 -27.10 -2.69 -6.24
C LEU A 512 -27.71 -3.87 -5.48
N LEU A 513 -28.90 -3.71 -4.90
CA LEU A 513 -29.51 -4.73 -4.05
C LEU A 513 -29.82 -5.99 -4.87
N SER A 514 -30.54 -5.85 -5.97
CA SER A 514 -30.87 -7.00 -6.85
C SER A 514 -29.61 -7.66 -7.44
N LYS A 515 -28.60 -6.87 -7.83
CA LYS A 515 -27.32 -7.38 -8.30
C LYS A 515 -26.60 -8.20 -7.21
N GLN A 516 -26.58 -7.69 -5.97
CA GLN A 516 -25.89 -8.38 -4.87
C GLN A 516 -26.68 -9.61 -4.42
N MET A 517 -28.00 -9.56 -4.38
CA MET A 517 -28.84 -10.71 -4.07
C MET A 517 -28.60 -11.86 -5.07
N LYS A 518 -28.66 -11.57 -6.38
CA LYS A 518 -28.33 -12.56 -7.43
C LYS A 518 -26.94 -13.16 -7.28
N LYS A 519 -25.95 -12.31 -6.97
CA LYS A 519 -24.55 -12.74 -6.77
C LYS A 519 -24.36 -13.68 -5.58
N HIS A 520 -25.22 -13.55 -4.57
CA HIS A 520 -25.17 -14.36 -3.34
C HIS A 520 -26.21 -15.48 -3.33
N GLY A 521 -26.89 -15.73 -4.46
CA GLY A 521 -27.87 -16.82 -4.60
C GLY A 521 -29.19 -16.58 -3.87
N LEU A 522 -29.53 -15.31 -3.59
CA LEU A 522 -30.76 -14.93 -2.92
C LEU A 522 -31.84 -14.55 -3.94
N SER A 523 -33.08 -14.95 -3.68
CA SER A 523 -34.27 -14.47 -4.37
C SER A 523 -34.75 -13.11 -3.85
N GLU A 524 -35.57 -12.42 -4.63
CA GLU A 524 -35.99 -11.04 -4.31
C GLU A 524 -36.73 -10.88 -2.96
N ASN A 525 -37.36 -11.93 -2.45
CA ASN A 525 -38.13 -11.91 -1.20
C ASN A 525 -37.32 -12.33 0.03
N GLN A 526 -36.08 -12.78 -0.14
CA GLN A 526 -35.26 -13.35 0.95
C GLN A 526 -34.46 -12.28 1.72
N LEU A 527 -34.28 -11.09 1.18
CA LEU A 527 -33.72 -9.95 1.90
C LEU A 527 -34.59 -8.71 1.65
N ILE A 528 -35.20 -8.21 2.71
CA ILE A 528 -36.05 -7.03 2.68
C ILE A 528 -35.30 -5.89 3.35
N VAL A 529 -35.15 -4.76 2.64
CA VAL A 529 -34.50 -3.56 3.13
C VAL A 529 -35.39 -2.37 2.75
N ASP A 530 -35.91 -1.62 3.72
CA ASP A 530 -36.70 -0.44 3.46
C ASP A 530 -35.84 0.80 3.16
N ASP A 531 -36.48 1.91 2.78
CA ASP A 531 -35.78 3.13 2.40
C ASP A 531 -35.15 3.84 3.60
N GLU A 532 -35.79 3.77 4.79
CA GLU A 532 -35.25 4.33 6.02
C GLU A 532 -33.96 3.60 6.45
N THR A 533 -33.94 2.29 6.28
CA THR A 533 -32.76 1.45 6.54
C THR A 533 -31.65 1.75 5.53
N LEU A 534 -31.99 1.94 4.25
CA LEU A 534 -30.99 2.35 3.25
C LEU A 534 -30.38 3.72 3.59
N ASP A 535 -31.18 4.68 4.01
CA ASP A 535 -30.71 6.00 4.42
C ASP A 535 -29.80 5.90 5.67
N ALA A 536 -30.17 5.06 6.64
CA ALA A 536 -29.35 4.78 7.81
C ALA A 536 -28.01 4.10 7.45
N ILE A 537 -27.99 3.21 6.46
CA ILE A 537 -26.76 2.61 5.93
C ILE A 537 -25.88 3.66 5.25
N ILE A 538 -26.48 4.52 4.41
CA ILE A 538 -25.77 5.56 3.68
C ILE A 538 -25.14 6.56 4.64
N SER A 539 -25.85 7.00 5.67
CA SER A 539 -25.36 7.99 6.64
C SER A 539 -24.40 7.37 7.66
N GLY A 540 -24.74 6.21 8.24
CA GLY A 540 -24.02 5.65 9.38
C GLY A 540 -22.87 4.70 9.02
N TYR A 541 -22.91 4.07 7.85
CA TYR A 541 -21.92 3.02 7.49
C TYR A 541 -21.09 3.34 6.25
N THR A 542 -21.51 4.33 5.43
CA THR A 542 -20.81 4.66 4.19
C THR A 542 -20.58 6.17 4.06
N ARG A 543 -19.32 6.60 4.12
CA ARG A 543 -18.93 8.00 3.87
C ARG A 543 -18.04 8.01 2.62
N GLU A 544 -18.67 8.19 1.45
CA GLU A 544 -18.01 8.12 0.14
C GLU A 544 -18.73 8.99 -0.90
N ALA A 545 -18.02 9.43 -1.93
CA ALA A 545 -18.61 10.18 -3.04
C ALA A 545 -19.48 9.28 -3.94
N GLY A 546 -19.07 8.06 -4.18
CA GLY A 546 -19.76 7.06 -5.00
C GLY A 546 -20.61 6.08 -4.21
N VAL A 547 -20.73 4.86 -4.74
CA VAL A 547 -21.54 3.77 -4.16
C VAL A 547 -20.76 2.47 -3.95
N ARG A 548 -19.41 2.51 -4.01
CA ARG A 548 -18.58 1.30 -3.91
C ARG A 548 -18.64 0.67 -2.51
N ARG A 549 -18.59 1.50 -1.48
CA ARG A 549 -18.67 1.06 -0.09
C ARG A 549 -20.08 0.62 0.26
N LEU A 550 -21.07 1.34 -0.28
CA LEU A 550 -22.50 0.97 -0.17
C LEU A 550 -22.73 -0.41 -0.77
N GLU A 551 -22.19 -0.71 -1.95
CA GLU A 551 -22.27 -2.03 -2.56
C GLU A 551 -21.64 -3.11 -1.66
N GLN A 552 -20.50 -2.82 -1.01
CA GLN A 552 -19.85 -3.75 -0.08
C GLN A 552 -20.69 -4.00 1.19
N VAL A 553 -21.32 -2.97 1.71
CA VAL A 553 -22.21 -3.08 2.90
C VAL A 553 -23.45 -3.89 2.54
N LEU A 554 -24.06 -3.62 1.39
CA LEU A 554 -25.19 -4.42 0.89
C LEU A 554 -24.79 -5.89 0.65
N ALA A 555 -23.60 -6.14 0.10
CA ALA A 555 -23.07 -7.49 -0.02
C ALA A 555 -22.88 -8.17 1.35
N LYS A 556 -22.50 -7.41 2.40
CA LYS A 556 -22.42 -7.95 3.77
C LYS A 556 -23.79 -8.34 4.29
N LEU A 557 -24.83 -7.53 4.05
CA LEU A 557 -26.21 -7.87 4.38
C LEU A 557 -26.68 -9.12 3.62
N CYS A 558 -26.40 -9.21 2.32
CA CYS A 558 -26.73 -10.41 1.55
C CYS A 558 -26.07 -11.68 2.11
N ARG A 559 -24.80 -11.60 2.55
CA ARG A 559 -24.14 -12.74 3.20
C ARG A 559 -24.79 -13.12 4.54
N LYS A 560 -25.23 -12.12 5.32
CA LYS A 560 -25.97 -12.38 6.57
C LYS A 560 -27.33 -13.03 6.27
N ALA A 561 -28.05 -12.53 5.29
CA ALA A 561 -29.30 -13.12 4.85
C ALA A 561 -29.10 -14.57 4.35
N ALA A 562 -28.10 -14.82 3.53
CA ALA A 562 -27.78 -16.16 3.06
C ALA A 562 -27.48 -17.14 4.21
N LYS A 563 -26.81 -16.65 5.28
CA LYS A 563 -26.58 -17.45 6.48
C LYS A 563 -27.89 -17.76 7.20
N HIS A 564 -28.75 -16.76 7.46
CA HIS A 564 -30.06 -16.95 8.10
C HIS A 564 -30.94 -17.95 7.35
N ILE A 565 -30.96 -17.87 6.02
CA ILE A 565 -31.72 -18.81 5.19
C ILE A 565 -31.13 -20.23 5.28
N ALA A 566 -29.81 -20.35 5.31
CA ALA A 566 -29.13 -21.65 5.49
C ALA A 566 -29.40 -22.25 6.88
N ASP A 567 -29.60 -21.40 7.90
CA ASP A 567 -29.97 -21.80 9.27
C ASP A 567 -31.46 -22.16 9.40
N GLY A 568 -32.30 -21.96 8.35
CA GLY A 568 -33.71 -22.39 8.26
C GLY A 568 -34.74 -21.27 8.24
N ASP A 569 -34.32 -20.01 8.22
CA ASP A 569 -35.21 -18.86 8.12
C ASP A 569 -35.74 -18.67 6.69
N GLU A 570 -36.94 -18.15 6.52
CA GLU A 570 -37.51 -17.88 5.18
C GLU A 570 -36.96 -16.60 4.55
N SER A 571 -36.70 -15.57 5.36
CA SER A 571 -36.21 -14.26 4.93
C SER A 571 -35.54 -13.50 6.06
N LEU A 572 -34.70 -12.53 5.71
CA LEU A 572 -34.13 -11.55 6.62
C LEU A 572 -34.67 -10.15 6.30
N THR A 573 -35.32 -9.51 7.28
CA THR A 573 -35.70 -8.10 7.18
C THR A 573 -34.67 -7.25 7.92
N ALA A 574 -33.96 -6.40 7.19
CA ALA A 574 -33.07 -5.41 7.77
C ALA A 574 -33.87 -4.13 8.05
N THR A 575 -33.83 -3.70 9.30
CA THR A 575 -34.46 -2.46 9.79
C THR A 575 -33.40 -1.60 10.46
N LYS A 576 -33.70 -0.32 10.63
CA LYS A 576 -32.79 0.63 11.29
C LYS A 576 -32.35 0.15 12.68
N GLU A 577 -33.26 -0.52 13.42
CA GLU A 577 -33.03 -0.99 14.78
C GLU A 577 -32.08 -2.19 14.85
N ASN A 578 -32.10 -3.09 13.83
CA ASN A 578 -31.27 -4.28 13.82
C ASN A 578 -29.97 -4.13 13.02
N LEU A 579 -29.75 -2.95 12.42
CA LEU A 579 -28.52 -2.70 11.65
C LEU A 579 -27.25 -2.89 12.46
N GLU A 580 -27.25 -2.52 13.73
CA GLU A 580 -26.08 -2.68 14.60
C GLU A 580 -25.74 -4.15 14.83
N GLU A 581 -26.71 -5.02 14.93
CA GLU A 581 -26.52 -6.47 15.03
C GLU A 581 -25.99 -7.07 13.72
N LEU A 582 -26.53 -6.61 12.59
CA LEU A 582 -26.18 -7.14 11.28
C LEU A 582 -24.83 -6.62 10.77
N LEU A 583 -24.56 -5.34 10.95
CA LEU A 583 -23.40 -4.66 10.37
C LEU A 583 -22.33 -4.29 11.40
N GLY A 584 -22.64 -4.30 12.68
CA GLY A 584 -21.82 -3.76 13.75
C GLY A 584 -22.15 -2.28 14.01
N THR A 585 -21.50 -1.69 15.00
CA THR A 585 -21.70 -0.28 15.39
C THR A 585 -21.49 0.65 14.20
N ALA A 586 -22.36 1.65 14.05
CA ALA A 586 -22.25 2.64 13.00
C ALA A 586 -20.89 3.35 13.07
N THR A 587 -20.21 3.37 11.94
CA THR A 587 -18.85 3.93 11.84
C THR A 587 -18.86 5.45 11.88
N PHE A 588 -19.92 6.04 11.34
CA PHE A 588 -20.10 7.49 11.25
C PHE A 588 -21.31 7.90 12.10
N LYS A 589 -21.11 8.85 12.96
CA LYS A 589 -22.22 9.52 13.65
C LYS A 589 -22.63 10.72 12.79
N ASP A 590 -23.91 11.05 12.81
CA ASP A 590 -24.37 12.28 12.18
C ASP A 590 -23.65 13.46 12.84
N ASP A 591 -22.91 14.23 12.05
CA ASP A 591 -22.29 15.47 12.48
C ASP A 591 -23.42 16.50 12.68
N LEU A 592 -24.13 16.38 13.80
CA LEU A 592 -25.13 17.36 14.18
C LEU A 592 -24.38 18.63 14.55
N VAL A 593 -24.55 19.65 13.71
CA VAL A 593 -24.16 21.02 14.03
C VAL A 593 -24.66 21.40 15.42
N SER A 594 -23.84 22.09 16.18
CA SER A 594 -24.25 22.62 17.47
C SER A 594 -25.61 23.32 17.31
N LYS A 595 -26.58 22.99 18.18
CA LYS A 595 -27.94 23.60 18.14
C LYS A 595 -27.99 24.94 18.87
N LYS A 596 -26.85 25.54 19.18
CA LYS A 596 -26.71 26.76 19.92
C LYS A 596 -25.83 27.75 19.20
N ASP A 597 -26.21 29.00 19.28
CA ASP A 597 -25.38 30.11 18.82
C ASP A 597 -24.25 30.31 19.79
N GLU A 598 -23.00 30.16 19.29
CA GLU A 598 -21.79 30.19 20.11
C GLU A 598 -20.85 31.29 19.62
N VAL A 599 -20.00 31.78 20.54
CA VAL A 599 -19.02 32.82 20.26
C VAL A 599 -17.73 32.16 19.80
N GLY A 600 -17.20 32.58 18.66
CA GLY A 600 -15.94 32.10 18.14
C GLY A 600 -16.01 30.73 17.42
N ILE A 601 -17.21 30.15 17.31
CA ILE A 601 -17.44 28.89 16.59
C ILE A 601 -18.27 29.16 15.34
N VAL A 602 -17.80 28.71 14.20
CA VAL A 602 -18.42 28.97 12.88
C VAL A 602 -18.44 27.72 12.02
N ASN A 603 -19.57 27.49 11.37
CA ASN A 603 -19.74 26.41 10.42
C ASN A 603 -19.23 26.83 9.03
N GLY A 604 -18.15 26.24 8.59
CA GLY A 604 -17.67 26.30 7.22
C GLY A 604 -18.05 25.08 6.42
N LEU A 605 -17.75 25.12 5.13
CA LEU A 605 -18.00 24.04 4.19
C LEU A 605 -16.70 23.65 3.50
N ALA A 606 -16.36 22.37 3.57
CA ALA A 606 -15.23 21.78 2.91
C ALA A 606 -15.67 20.81 1.81
N TRP A 607 -14.81 20.60 0.85
CA TRP A 607 -14.94 19.54 -0.16
C TRP A 607 -13.76 18.61 -0.06
N THR A 608 -14.04 17.32 -0.08
CA THR A 608 -13.04 16.25 -0.01
C THR A 608 -13.27 15.26 -1.14
N SER A 609 -12.33 14.35 -1.35
CA SER A 609 -12.48 13.25 -2.33
C SER A 609 -13.67 12.32 -2.04
N VAL A 610 -14.27 12.41 -0.86
CA VAL A 610 -15.46 11.62 -0.47
C VAL A 610 -16.76 12.42 -0.49
N GLY A 611 -16.70 13.71 -0.85
CA GLY A 611 -17.85 14.59 -0.96
C GLY A 611 -17.71 15.85 -0.10
N GLY A 612 -18.84 16.57 0.08
CA GLY A 612 -18.87 17.75 0.95
C GLY A 612 -18.95 17.37 2.43
N GLU A 613 -18.28 18.15 3.27
CA GLU A 613 -18.25 18.01 4.73
C GLU A 613 -18.46 19.35 5.41
N MET A 614 -19.03 19.30 6.63
CA MET A 614 -19.03 20.47 7.51
C MET A 614 -17.64 20.67 8.07
N LEU A 615 -17.21 21.92 8.15
CA LEU A 615 -15.92 22.32 8.68
C LEU A 615 -16.15 23.31 9.82
N GLU A 616 -16.10 22.84 11.03
CA GLU A 616 -16.17 23.72 12.18
C GLU A 616 -14.84 24.46 12.38
N VAL A 617 -14.91 25.75 12.65
CA VAL A 617 -13.76 26.60 12.97
C VAL A 617 -13.99 27.22 14.31
N GLU A 618 -13.08 26.96 15.24
CA GLU A 618 -13.08 27.52 16.58
C GLU A 618 -11.98 28.58 16.74
N VAL A 619 -12.32 29.71 17.30
CA VAL A 619 -11.34 30.76 17.61
C VAL A 619 -11.43 31.11 19.08
N ALA A 620 -10.31 30.98 19.78
CA ALA A 620 -10.14 31.45 21.15
C ALA A 620 -9.22 32.68 21.16
N VAL A 621 -9.63 33.67 21.94
CA VAL A 621 -8.85 34.88 22.19
C VAL A 621 -8.46 34.89 23.67
N VAL A 622 -7.18 34.79 23.94
CA VAL A 622 -6.65 34.76 25.32
C VAL A 622 -5.65 35.92 25.54
N PRO A 623 -5.54 36.49 26.74
CA PRO A 623 -4.50 37.47 27.02
C PRO A 623 -3.12 36.89 26.70
N GLY A 624 -2.31 37.64 25.94
CA GLY A 624 -1.01 37.14 25.47
C GLY A 624 -0.10 38.22 24.89
N THR A 625 0.74 37.83 23.96
CA THR A 625 1.80 38.66 23.38
C THR A 625 1.61 38.91 21.86
N GLY A 626 0.47 38.54 21.32
CA GLY A 626 0.17 38.66 19.91
C GLY A 626 0.54 37.43 19.08
N LYS A 627 0.67 36.27 19.69
CA LYS A 627 0.96 35.03 18.99
C LYS A 627 -0.30 34.53 18.27
N ILE A 628 -0.12 34.05 17.05
CA ILE A 628 -1.17 33.38 16.29
C ILE A 628 -0.82 31.90 16.27
N GLU A 629 -1.64 31.11 16.93
CA GLU A 629 -1.54 29.64 16.89
C GLU A 629 -2.62 29.07 15.98
N ILE A 630 -2.21 28.17 15.10
CA ILE A 630 -3.13 27.50 14.18
C ILE A 630 -2.93 26.02 14.35
N THR A 631 -4.00 25.31 14.68
CA THR A 631 -3.99 23.86 14.92
C THR A 631 -5.10 23.17 14.14
N GLY A 632 -4.94 21.86 13.82
CA GLY A 632 -5.93 21.07 13.11
C GLY A 632 -5.43 20.41 11.83
N ASN A 633 -4.10 20.15 11.70
CA ASN A 633 -3.45 19.50 10.55
C ASN A 633 -3.73 20.22 9.22
N LEU A 634 -3.40 21.52 9.19
CA LEU A 634 -3.68 22.38 8.04
C LEU A 634 -2.49 22.47 7.10
N GLY A 635 -2.78 22.40 5.79
CA GLY A 635 -1.82 22.66 4.73
C GLY A 635 -1.41 24.15 4.65
N THR A 636 -0.42 24.43 3.83
CA THR A 636 0.19 25.77 3.72
C THR A 636 -0.80 26.82 3.23
N VAL A 637 -1.67 26.48 2.26
CA VAL A 637 -2.66 27.40 1.68
C VAL A 637 -3.68 27.84 2.73
N MET A 638 -4.17 26.91 3.54
CA MET A 638 -5.12 27.24 4.61
C MET A 638 -4.50 28.06 5.74
N GLN A 639 -3.22 27.83 6.06
CA GLN A 639 -2.47 28.66 7.02
C GLN A 639 -2.27 30.08 6.50
N GLU A 640 -2.02 30.26 5.21
CA GLU A 640 -1.92 31.59 4.57
C GLU A 640 -3.27 32.29 4.59
N SER A 641 -4.35 31.59 4.29
CA SER A 641 -5.72 32.09 4.36
C SER A 641 -6.06 32.59 5.78
N ALA A 642 -5.66 31.86 6.83
CA ALA A 642 -5.85 32.29 8.21
C ALA A 642 -5.07 33.58 8.54
N LYS A 643 -3.85 33.72 8.05
CA LYS A 643 -3.05 34.97 8.22
C LYS A 643 -3.68 36.14 7.48
N ALA A 644 -4.23 35.90 6.29
CA ALA A 644 -4.96 36.91 5.52
C ALA A 644 -6.21 37.37 6.26
N ALA A 645 -6.97 36.43 6.83
CA ALA A 645 -8.16 36.71 7.65
C ALA A 645 -7.82 37.60 8.85
N VAL A 646 -6.77 37.28 9.62
CA VAL A 646 -6.31 38.10 10.74
C VAL A 646 -5.93 39.53 10.28
N THR A 647 -5.25 39.66 9.14
CA THR A 647 -4.86 40.95 8.57
C THR A 647 -6.07 41.77 8.19
N PHE A 648 -7.08 41.16 7.57
CA PHE A 648 -8.33 41.82 7.25
C PHE A 648 -9.06 42.31 8.52
N VAL A 649 -9.22 41.47 9.54
CA VAL A 649 -9.88 41.83 10.80
C VAL A 649 -9.15 43.03 11.46
N ARG A 650 -7.82 43.05 11.43
CA ARG A 650 -7.03 44.19 11.91
C ARG A 650 -7.35 45.46 11.15
N SER A 651 -7.51 45.40 9.84
CA SER A 651 -7.84 46.56 9.01
C SER A 651 -9.24 47.11 9.30
N LYS A 652 -10.15 46.29 9.75
CA LYS A 652 -11.55 46.62 10.04
C LYS A 652 -11.85 46.75 11.54
N ALA A 653 -10.84 46.67 12.42
CA ALA A 653 -11.05 46.64 13.86
C ALA A 653 -11.87 47.84 14.37
N GLU A 654 -11.59 49.05 13.92
CA GLU A 654 -12.34 50.23 14.35
C GLU A 654 -13.79 50.21 13.95
N SER A 655 -14.11 49.82 12.70
CA SER A 655 -15.49 49.77 12.20
C SER A 655 -16.33 48.67 12.92
N LEU A 656 -15.67 47.60 13.39
CA LEU A 656 -16.30 46.52 14.14
C LEU A 656 -16.33 46.74 15.65
N ASN A 657 -15.85 47.89 16.12
CA ASN A 657 -15.67 48.21 17.55
C ASN A 657 -14.80 47.12 18.24
N ILE A 658 -13.77 46.65 17.60
CA ILE A 658 -12.73 45.78 18.15
C ILE A 658 -11.56 46.67 18.59
N ASP A 659 -10.89 46.33 19.69
CA ASP A 659 -9.69 47.04 20.12
C ASP A 659 -8.62 46.98 19.03
N PRO A 660 -8.19 48.14 18.47
CA PRO A 660 -7.19 48.12 17.43
C PRO A 660 -5.85 47.48 17.80
N MET A 661 -5.57 47.36 19.13
CA MET A 661 -4.34 46.76 19.65
C MET A 661 -4.54 45.29 20.03
N PHE A 662 -5.71 44.66 19.73
CA PHE A 662 -6.00 43.27 20.09
C PHE A 662 -4.87 42.31 19.71
N TYR A 663 -4.20 42.55 18.61
CA TYR A 663 -3.11 41.72 18.08
C TYR A 663 -1.80 41.81 18.86
N LYS A 664 -1.70 42.72 19.85
CA LYS A 664 -0.54 42.84 20.74
C LYS A 664 -0.82 42.30 22.14
N ASP A 665 -2.04 42.44 22.58
CA ASP A 665 -2.45 42.16 23.95
C ASP A 665 -3.12 40.81 24.12
N ASN A 666 -3.41 40.12 23.01
CA ASN A 666 -4.05 38.79 23.00
C ASN A 666 -3.35 37.84 22.03
N ASP A 667 -3.23 36.62 22.43
CA ASP A 667 -2.91 35.50 21.54
C ASP A 667 -4.19 34.96 20.92
N LEU A 668 -4.11 34.65 19.62
CA LEU A 668 -5.22 34.10 18.84
C LEU A 668 -4.97 32.64 18.56
N HIS A 669 -5.85 31.75 19.01
CA HIS A 669 -5.77 30.36 18.66
C HIS A 669 -6.93 29.99 17.71
N ILE A 670 -6.57 29.61 16.50
CA ILE A 670 -7.49 29.14 15.47
C ILE A 670 -7.39 27.63 15.43
N HIS A 671 -8.46 26.97 15.77
CA HIS A 671 -8.52 25.52 15.82
C HIS A 671 -9.51 24.94 14.83
N PHE A 672 -9.11 23.89 14.14
CA PHE A 672 -9.97 23.08 13.32
C PHE A 672 -10.09 21.70 13.94
N PRO A 673 -11.25 21.33 14.48
CA PRO A 673 -11.48 19.99 15.01
C PRO A 673 -11.19 18.88 13.99
N GLU A 674 -11.06 17.65 14.45
CA GLU A 674 -10.74 16.48 13.61
C GLU A 674 -9.37 16.57 12.91
N ALA A 675 -8.32 16.80 13.69
CA ALA A 675 -6.94 16.91 13.21
C ALA A 675 -6.39 15.65 12.51
N ALA A 676 -7.09 14.52 12.59
CA ALA A 676 -6.71 13.27 11.89
C ALA A 676 -6.83 13.38 10.36
N ILE A 677 -7.67 14.30 9.86
CA ILE A 677 -7.89 14.51 8.43
C ILE A 677 -7.10 15.74 7.99
N PRO A 678 -6.14 15.63 7.06
CA PRO A 678 -5.44 16.78 6.51
C PRO A 678 -6.43 17.72 5.80
N LYS A 679 -6.30 19.03 6.06
CA LYS A 679 -7.17 20.06 5.46
C LYS A 679 -6.30 21.09 4.77
N ASP A 680 -6.58 21.38 3.49
CA ASP A 680 -5.90 22.44 2.75
C ASP A 680 -6.87 23.12 1.77
N GLY A 681 -6.65 24.40 1.54
CA GLY A 681 -7.43 25.19 0.60
C GLY A 681 -7.79 26.58 1.12
N PRO A 682 -8.03 27.55 0.21
CA PRO A 682 -8.30 28.94 0.57
C PRO A 682 -9.76 29.18 1.01
N SER A 683 -10.69 28.25 0.74
CA SER A 683 -12.15 28.44 0.88
C SER A 683 -12.66 28.58 2.32
N ALA A 684 -11.81 28.38 3.33
CA ALA A 684 -12.13 28.59 4.74
C ALA A 684 -11.89 30.04 5.20
N GLY A 685 -11.34 30.90 4.35
CA GLY A 685 -11.02 32.29 4.72
C GLY A 685 -12.20 33.08 5.28
N VAL A 686 -13.35 32.96 4.66
CA VAL A 686 -14.60 33.59 5.12
C VAL A 686 -15.00 33.06 6.51
N THR A 687 -14.91 31.77 6.74
CA THR A 687 -15.26 31.11 8.01
C THR A 687 -14.33 31.55 9.13
N ILE A 688 -13.02 31.54 8.87
CA ILE A 688 -11.99 31.97 9.83
C ILE A 688 -12.19 33.45 10.19
N THR A 689 -12.45 34.28 9.20
CA THR A 689 -12.68 35.73 9.40
C THR A 689 -13.90 35.97 10.29
N THR A 690 -15.00 35.25 10.05
CA THR A 690 -16.24 35.35 10.84
C THR A 690 -15.99 34.88 12.27
N ALA A 691 -15.28 33.77 12.46
CA ALA A 691 -14.94 33.25 13.79
C ALA A 691 -14.06 34.23 14.59
N LEU A 692 -13.07 34.85 13.93
CA LEU A 692 -12.22 35.87 14.53
C LEU A 692 -13.05 37.10 14.96
N ILE A 693 -13.92 37.59 14.11
CA ILE A 693 -14.79 38.73 14.42
C ILE A 693 -15.73 38.41 15.57
N SER A 694 -16.34 37.22 15.55
CA SER A 694 -17.20 36.73 16.64
C SER A 694 -16.45 36.68 17.96
N ALA A 695 -15.29 36.03 17.99
CA ALA A 695 -14.48 35.87 19.20
C ALA A 695 -13.98 37.23 19.78
N LEU A 696 -13.56 38.14 18.89
CA LEU A 696 -13.09 39.46 19.30
C LEU A 696 -14.19 40.42 19.73
N THR A 697 -15.39 40.29 19.15
CA THR A 697 -16.54 41.11 19.53
C THR A 697 -17.35 40.53 20.68
N GLY A 698 -17.21 39.23 20.95
CA GLY A 698 -18.05 38.49 21.89
C GLY A 698 -19.49 38.29 21.43
N ALA A 699 -19.78 38.51 20.16
CA ALA A 699 -21.12 38.32 19.57
C ALA A 699 -21.24 36.88 19.03
N PRO A 700 -22.28 36.12 19.37
CA PRO A 700 -22.45 34.75 18.93
C PRO A 700 -22.73 34.65 17.44
N VAL A 701 -22.29 33.56 16.84
CA VAL A 701 -22.61 33.21 15.45
C VAL A 701 -23.89 32.36 15.44
N ARG A 702 -24.73 32.60 14.47
CA ARG A 702 -25.97 31.82 14.28
C ARG A 702 -25.59 30.40 13.80
N HIS A 703 -25.99 29.41 14.54
CA HIS A 703 -25.68 28.00 14.25
C HIS A 703 -26.32 27.47 12.95
N GLU A 704 -27.40 28.10 12.49
CA GLU A 704 -28.12 27.77 11.24
C GLU A 704 -27.43 28.32 9.99
N VAL A 705 -26.31 29.05 10.15
CA VAL A 705 -25.58 29.69 9.06
C VAL A 705 -24.26 28.94 8.80
N ALA A 706 -24.04 28.56 7.57
CA ALA A 706 -22.75 28.08 7.10
C ALA A 706 -22.19 28.98 6.00
N MET A 707 -20.93 28.89 5.73
CA MET A 707 -20.28 29.74 4.75
C MET A 707 -19.09 29.08 4.07
N THR A 708 -18.79 29.59 2.88
CA THR A 708 -17.57 29.21 2.14
C THR A 708 -17.13 30.35 1.28
N GLY A 709 -15.84 30.54 1.10
CA GLY A 709 -15.26 31.60 0.28
C GLY A 709 -13.82 31.87 0.67
N GLU A 710 -13.02 32.28 -0.29
CA GLU A 710 -11.70 32.84 -0.05
C GLU A 710 -11.85 34.33 0.28
N VAL A 711 -11.06 34.83 1.22
CA VAL A 711 -11.09 36.25 1.63
C VAL A 711 -9.79 36.96 1.21
N THR A 712 -9.94 38.11 0.58
CA THR A 712 -8.79 38.97 0.28
C THR A 712 -8.48 39.90 1.47
N LEU A 713 -7.28 40.48 1.49
CA LEU A 713 -6.86 41.45 2.52
C LEU A 713 -7.79 42.70 2.58
N ARG A 714 -8.61 42.93 1.58
CA ARG A 714 -9.58 44.04 1.49
C ARG A 714 -11.02 43.56 1.77
N GLY A 715 -11.24 42.27 2.07
CA GLY A 715 -12.54 41.73 2.40
C GLY A 715 -13.42 41.30 1.23
N ARG A 716 -12.90 41.30 -0.01
CA ARG A 716 -13.64 40.70 -1.14
C ARG A 716 -13.70 39.19 -0.92
N VAL A 717 -14.82 38.60 -1.27
CA VAL A 717 -15.06 37.18 -1.24
C VAL A 717 -14.85 36.62 -2.65
N LEU A 718 -13.89 35.72 -2.80
CA LEU A 718 -13.50 35.11 -4.08
C LEU A 718 -14.17 33.75 -4.26
N PRO A 719 -14.33 33.29 -5.53
CA PRO A 719 -15.04 32.07 -5.87
C PRO A 719 -14.30 30.81 -5.37
N ILE A 720 -15.08 29.74 -5.22
CA ILE A 720 -14.60 28.43 -4.72
C ILE A 720 -15.08 27.30 -5.63
N GLY A 721 -14.43 26.15 -5.53
CA GLY A 721 -14.88 24.91 -6.16
C GLY A 721 -15.75 24.05 -5.26
N GLY A 722 -16.51 23.12 -5.88
CA GLY A 722 -17.29 22.09 -5.18
C GLY A 722 -18.53 22.64 -4.44
N LEU A 723 -19.18 23.68 -4.99
CA LEU A 723 -20.35 24.29 -4.35
C LEU A 723 -21.50 23.30 -4.17
N ARG A 724 -21.74 22.42 -5.14
CA ARG A 724 -22.78 21.37 -5.08
C ARG A 724 -22.59 20.45 -3.88
N GLU A 725 -21.38 19.93 -3.69
CA GLU A 725 -21.04 19.02 -2.61
C GLU A 725 -21.09 19.73 -1.25
N LYS A 726 -20.58 20.93 -1.17
CA LYS A 726 -20.59 21.77 0.03
C LYS A 726 -21.99 22.08 0.50
N THR A 727 -22.88 22.50 -0.40
CA THR A 727 -24.26 22.81 -0.07
C THR A 727 -25.10 21.59 0.30
N MET A 728 -24.77 20.43 -0.28
CA MET A 728 -25.36 19.16 0.12
C MET A 728 -24.98 18.78 1.55
N ALA A 729 -23.71 19.01 1.95
CA ALA A 729 -23.28 18.79 3.33
C ALA A 729 -24.02 19.71 4.30
N ALA A 730 -24.15 20.99 3.94
CA ALA A 730 -24.92 21.96 4.72
C ALA A 730 -26.39 21.52 4.90
N TYR A 731 -27.02 21.06 3.82
CA TYR A 731 -28.43 20.58 3.87
C TYR A 731 -28.57 19.37 4.80
N ARG A 732 -27.67 18.37 4.71
CA ARG A 732 -27.69 17.20 5.60
C ARG A 732 -27.47 17.56 7.07
N ALA A 733 -26.62 18.54 7.33
CA ALA A 733 -26.36 19.05 8.68
C ALA A 733 -27.49 19.94 9.24
N GLY A 734 -28.54 20.20 8.46
CA GLY A 734 -29.69 21.01 8.89
C GLY A 734 -29.48 22.53 8.85
N ILE A 735 -28.46 22.98 8.14
CA ILE A 735 -28.16 24.40 7.89
C ILE A 735 -29.30 25.00 7.05
N LYS A 736 -29.74 26.20 7.42
CA LYS A 736 -30.80 26.90 6.72
C LYS A 736 -30.32 28.02 5.81
N THR A 737 -29.15 28.58 6.10
CA THR A 737 -28.59 29.68 5.33
C THR A 737 -27.15 29.40 4.99
N VAL A 738 -26.77 29.57 3.71
CA VAL A 738 -25.41 29.40 3.25
C VAL A 738 -24.94 30.68 2.56
N CYS A 739 -23.85 31.25 3.06
CA CYS A 739 -23.19 32.38 2.41
C CYS A 739 -22.22 31.88 1.36
N ILE A 740 -22.37 32.31 0.12
CA ILE A 740 -21.56 31.92 -1.04
C ILE A 740 -20.97 33.16 -1.73
N PRO A 741 -19.80 33.00 -2.42
CA PRO A 741 -19.27 34.09 -3.22
C PRO A 741 -20.20 34.48 -4.38
N LYS A 742 -20.17 35.75 -4.77
CA LYS A 742 -20.97 36.27 -5.89
C LYS A 742 -20.64 35.57 -7.20
N ASP A 743 -19.38 35.30 -7.45
CA ASP A 743 -18.94 34.68 -8.68
C ASP A 743 -19.39 33.21 -8.81
N ASN A 744 -19.85 32.58 -7.71
CA ASN A 744 -20.47 31.25 -7.72
C ASN A 744 -22.00 31.29 -7.86
N GLU A 745 -22.63 32.43 -8.12
CA GLU A 745 -24.09 32.54 -8.33
C GLU A 745 -24.57 31.69 -9.51
N SER A 746 -23.76 31.58 -10.57
CA SER A 746 -24.04 30.72 -11.72
C SER A 746 -24.14 29.24 -11.36
N ASP A 747 -23.35 28.80 -10.37
CA ASP A 747 -23.26 27.41 -9.97
C ASP A 747 -24.51 26.95 -9.18
N LEU A 748 -25.36 27.88 -8.74
CA LEU A 748 -26.64 27.56 -8.11
C LEU A 748 -27.57 26.77 -9.04
N LYS A 749 -27.37 26.85 -10.36
CA LYS A 749 -28.12 26.06 -11.36
C LYS A 749 -27.80 24.58 -11.26
N ASP A 750 -26.59 24.25 -10.79
CA ASP A 750 -26.09 22.89 -10.71
C ASP A 750 -26.39 22.22 -9.35
N ILE A 751 -26.96 23.00 -8.41
CA ILE A 751 -27.37 22.47 -7.11
C ILE A 751 -28.69 21.70 -7.27
N VAL A 752 -28.76 20.58 -6.58
CA VAL A 752 -29.95 19.72 -6.58
C VAL A 752 -31.18 20.50 -6.14
N PRO A 753 -32.34 20.37 -6.82
CA PRO A 753 -33.56 21.15 -6.52
C PRO A 753 -33.96 21.14 -5.04
N VAL A 754 -33.90 19.96 -4.40
CA VAL A 754 -34.25 19.83 -2.96
C VAL A 754 -33.37 20.70 -2.06
N VAL A 755 -32.07 20.81 -2.36
CA VAL A 755 -31.15 21.66 -1.59
C VAL A 755 -31.42 23.13 -1.86
N ARG A 756 -31.63 23.47 -3.13
CA ARG A 756 -31.88 24.84 -3.56
C ARG A 756 -33.20 25.43 -2.99
N GLU A 757 -34.21 24.60 -2.80
CA GLU A 757 -35.49 24.98 -2.24
C GLU A 757 -35.50 25.10 -0.71
N ASN A 758 -34.63 24.36 -0.03
CA ASN A 758 -34.60 24.30 1.43
C ASN A 758 -33.46 25.11 2.09
N ILE A 759 -32.51 25.61 1.32
CA ILE A 759 -31.43 26.47 1.82
C ILE A 759 -31.63 27.89 1.27
N ASN A 760 -31.52 28.87 2.14
CA ASN A 760 -31.44 30.27 1.76
C ASN A 760 -30.01 30.63 1.40
N PHE A 761 -29.75 30.98 0.13
CA PHE A 761 -28.41 31.37 -0.35
C PHE A 761 -28.22 32.88 -0.23
N VAL A 762 -27.19 33.29 0.51
CA VAL A 762 -26.76 34.67 0.64
C VAL A 762 -25.56 34.88 -0.23
N ILE A 763 -25.73 35.71 -1.27
CA ILE A 763 -24.65 36.03 -2.22
C ILE A 763 -23.79 37.14 -1.64
N ALA A 764 -22.52 36.86 -1.39
CA ALA A 764 -21.59 37.77 -0.77
C ALA A 764 -20.49 38.20 -1.74
N GLU A 765 -20.39 39.47 -2.01
CA GLU A 765 -19.26 40.09 -2.74
C GLU A 765 -18.17 40.54 -1.76
N HIS A 766 -18.59 40.86 -0.53
CA HIS A 766 -17.72 41.35 0.53
C HIS A 766 -18.03 40.69 1.87
N MET A 767 -17.03 40.61 2.75
CA MET A 767 -17.16 40.04 4.08
C MET A 767 -18.24 40.70 4.96
N ASP A 768 -18.53 41.97 4.72
CA ASP A 768 -19.53 42.70 5.50
C ASP A 768 -20.92 42.02 5.41
N THR A 769 -21.33 41.54 4.22
CA THR A 769 -22.57 40.78 4.01
C THR A 769 -22.57 39.48 4.80
N VAL A 770 -21.45 38.76 4.84
CA VAL A 770 -21.33 37.51 5.58
C VAL A 770 -21.44 37.76 7.08
N VAL A 771 -20.72 38.76 7.58
CA VAL A 771 -20.72 39.15 8.99
C VAL A 771 -22.08 39.56 9.48
N GLU A 772 -22.80 40.36 8.71
CA GLU A 772 -24.19 40.81 9.04
C GLU A 772 -25.19 39.62 9.06
N THR A 773 -24.96 38.65 8.17
CA THR A 773 -25.81 37.47 8.09
C THR A 773 -25.55 36.50 9.25
N ALA A 774 -24.27 36.25 9.53
CA ALA A 774 -23.84 35.17 10.41
C ALA A 774 -23.77 35.58 11.90
N ILE A 775 -23.38 36.81 12.21
CA ILE A 775 -23.13 37.24 13.58
C ILE A 775 -24.35 38.02 14.16
N ASP A 776 -24.79 37.62 15.32
CA ASP A 776 -25.85 38.36 16.05
C ASP A 776 -25.23 39.41 16.98
N PHE A 777 -24.99 40.60 16.43
CA PHE A 777 -24.46 41.73 17.18
C PHE A 777 -25.42 42.28 18.27
N SER A 778 -26.72 41.92 18.24
CA SER A 778 -27.68 42.34 19.29
C SER A 778 -27.36 41.71 20.65
N ARG A 779 -26.72 40.51 20.62
CA ARG A 779 -26.31 39.77 21.82
C ARG A 779 -24.87 40.08 22.25
N ARG A 780 -24.23 41.07 21.66
CA ARG A 780 -22.88 41.48 22.01
C ARG A 780 -22.81 41.91 23.49
N PRO A 781 -21.87 41.38 24.29
CA PRO A 781 -21.71 41.85 25.68
C PRO A 781 -21.36 43.34 25.69
N LYS A 782 -22.03 44.12 26.55
CA LYS A 782 -21.68 45.52 26.72
C LYS A 782 -20.27 45.62 27.21
N GLN A 783 -19.34 46.10 26.38
CA GLN A 783 -17.96 46.28 26.78
C GLN A 783 -17.91 47.23 27.99
N LYS A 784 -17.39 46.75 29.11
CA LYS A 784 -16.96 47.62 30.19
C LYS A 784 -15.83 48.49 29.65
N LYS A 785 -16.08 49.77 29.42
CA LYS A 785 -15.01 50.74 29.05
C LYS A 785 -13.82 50.54 30.02
N ARG A 786 -12.76 49.92 29.52
CA ARG A 786 -11.49 49.98 30.25
C ARG A 786 -11.12 51.44 30.38
N LYS A 787 -11.08 51.95 31.64
CA LYS A 787 -10.55 53.26 31.95
C LYS A 787 -9.10 53.23 31.44
N SER A 788 -8.82 54.01 30.41
CA SER A 788 -7.48 54.28 29.96
C SER A 788 -6.63 54.79 31.14
N ALA A 789 -5.68 54.00 31.58
CA ALA A 789 -4.67 54.51 32.52
C ALA A 789 -3.92 55.67 31.82
N PRO A 790 -3.71 56.76 32.47
CA PRO A 790 -3.03 57.89 31.85
C PRO A 790 -1.60 57.50 31.54
N ILE A 791 -1.21 57.67 30.30
CA ILE A 791 0.16 57.52 29.83
C ILE A 791 1.01 58.53 30.57
N LYS A 792 1.80 58.07 31.54
CA LYS A 792 2.90 58.87 32.10
C LYS A 792 3.91 59.11 31.00
N ARG A 793 3.90 60.34 30.43
CA ARG A 793 5.03 60.84 29.61
C ARG A 793 6.28 60.83 30.52
N ALA A 794 7.24 59.96 30.21
CA ALA A 794 8.61 60.08 30.76
C ALA A 794 9.22 61.32 30.11
N ALA A 795 9.57 62.27 30.94
CA ALA A 795 10.29 63.51 30.56
C ALA A 795 11.71 63.11 30.10
N ASP A 796 12.14 63.81 29.09
CA ASP A 796 13.49 63.83 28.57
C ASP A 796 14.52 64.04 29.64
N THR A 797 15.51 63.19 29.75
CA THR A 797 16.83 63.52 30.20
C THR A 797 17.83 63.11 29.13
N ALA A 798 18.14 64.10 28.32
CA ALA A 798 19.33 64.05 27.48
C ALA A 798 20.58 63.96 28.36
N SER A 799 21.46 63.03 28.07
CA SER A 799 22.87 63.18 28.48
C SER A 799 23.71 62.45 27.42
N THR A 800 24.30 63.30 26.64
CA THR A 800 25.37 63.07 25.68
C THR A 800 26.55 62.41 26.38
N THR A 801 27.08 61.33 25.87
CA THR A 801 28.51 61.00 25.97
C THR A 801 28.94 60.29 24.68
N VAL A 802 29.66 60.96 23.87
CA VAL A 802 30.60 60.54 22.83
C VAL A 802 31.77 59.86 23.55
N VAL A 803 32.31 58.77 23.11
CA VAL A 803 33.71 58.46 22.80
C VAL A 803 33.90 56.98 22.38
N GLN A 804 34.49 56.84 21.22
CA GLN A 804 35.31 55.81 20.55
C GLN A 804 34.64 54.56 20.02
#